data_9811b00b23d4b53dcdc08a9c9ed5e046
#
_entry.id   9811b00b23d4b53dcdc08a9c9ed5e046
#
_cell.length_a   1.000
_cell.length_b   1.000
_cell.length_c   1.000
_cell.angle_alpha   90.00
_cell.angle_beta   90.00
_cell.angle_gamma   90.00
#
_symmetry.space_group_name_H-M   'P 1'
#
loop_
_entity.id
_entity.type
_entity.pdbx_description
1 polymer ?
#
loop_
_entity_poly.entity_id
_entity_poly.type
_entity_poly.pdbx_seq_one_letter_code
_entity_poly.pdbx_strand_id
1 'polypeptide(L)'
;MTAIYYLLTLALVLVHFAAVSALLSRWIPSFHIARAVGVLGIALAGYFVEHFQGFGRLTLLWPLTALASAVLLAADRKRLGEAGFLKAESVFWLLVGYGLLWKWCFPSIYPSSERVTDLYFIGNYLPGSTLPPLDNWYPPRSFDFYYAFQHYAAGLLGRLFDLSPGLTYNLAMPLLTGLTAALVWDFAGRFIARRAWQWLLVASFVIGGTGATPFVHLVEGDRHVDANAHMMGSARFVGLYDHQFTSDPFWRDVFLPPVPPGFERRELPMEGFGYQYYVGDYHPPLGGFFLLALALALIALLERGLGSVRLNTVLLGATVPLTIATNTWVFPLQALLVAGWMAWRHRKPLPGAAAPAHPPADWPAVIGGGLGAAVLIYPFLTAFAAKSQPTAMKLVQAIDHTPVAQFLALHWPMLVMIVLGLAVSLAKREWRGITLYFAVFLGLLLFASEMIHVDDPSGGKYERTNSVMKWWGWLWTACVIALGSLLLGSPSRWARWITGASLAVTCFYAADVVSYFRHTGQADRGQLHGAGVYTREPVVRDMFRYLADAPQGIVLENIYDGAYSDSGIHAAFAGKPVLLGWPMHLVTWHGDVPDVWLTRDAIVALYAGNLPDARKWLLARDVRYIVWSVRDAHNREAWSRLQSDIDASYAWHGFGNVAGMPVGLWVRR
;
A
#
# COMPACT_ATOMS: atom_id res chain seq x y z
N MET A 1 8.71 -28.56 -5.73
CA MET A 1 7.26 -28.43 -5.60
C MET A 1 6.78 -26.98 -5.51
N THR A 2 7.42 -26.12 -4.73
CA THR A 2 6.97 -24.71 -4.50
C THR A 2 6.84 -23.87 -5.79
N ALA A 3 7.80 -23.97 -6.73
CA ALA A 3 7.73 -23.19 -7.98
C ALA A 3 6.57 -23.61 -8.89
N ILE A 4 6.32 -24.92 -9.02
CA ILE A 4 5.19 -25.46 -9.81
C ILE A 4 3.87 -25.01 -9.19
N TYR A 5 3.74 -25.11 -7.88
CA TYR A 5 2.54 -24.68 -7.18
C TYR A 5 2.26 -23.16 -7.38
N TYR A 6 3.30 -22.36 -7.28
CA TYR A 6 3.17 -20.90 -7.52
C TYR A 6 2.75 -20.59 -8.96
N LEU A 7 3.32 -21.28 -9.95
CA LEU A 7 2.94 -21.11 -11.36
C LEU A 7 1.50 -21.56 -11.63
N LEU A 8 1.06 -22.66 -11.02
CA LEU A 8 -0.34 -23.10 -11.09
C LEU A 8 -1.28 -22.09 -10.45
N THR A 9 -0.94 -21.58 -9.28
CA THR A 9 -1.70 -20.51 -8.62
C THR A 9 -1.82 -19.28 -9.51
N LEU A 10 -0.73 -18.85 -10.12
CA LEU A 10 -0.73 -17.71 -11.03
C LEU A 10 -1.60 -17.96 -12.26
N ALA A 11 -1.54 -19.16 -12.86
CA ALA A 11 -2.41 -19.54 -13.98
C ALA A 11 -3.89 -19.54 -13.60
N LEU A 12 -4.24 -20.03 -12.39
CA LEU A 12 -5.61 -19.98 -11.88
C LEU A 12 -6.09 -18.56 -11.63
N VAL A 13 -5.28 -17.71 -11.03
CA VAL A 13 -5.58 -16.28 -10.85
C VAL A 13 -5.83 -15.62 -12.20
N LEU A 14 -5.02 -15.93 -13.21
CA LEU A 14 -5.18 -15.46 -14.58
C LEU A 14 -6.57 -15.82 -15.13
N VAL A 15 -6.96 -17.08 -15.00
CA VAL A 15 -8.27 -17.57 -15.47
C VAL A 15 -9.43 -16.87 -14.74
N HIS A 16 -9.34 -16.72 -13.41
CA HIS A 16 -10.36 -16.05 -12.62
C HIS A 16 -10.49 -14.57 -13.00
N PHE A 17 -9.40 -13.86 -13.16
CA PHE A 17 -9.41 -12.43 -13.49
C PHE A 17 -9.89 -12.18 -14.92
N ALA A 18 -9.55 -13.06 -15.86
CA ALA A 18 -10.06 -13.02 -17.23
C ALA A 18 -11.59 -13.27 -17.26
N ALA A 19 -12.06 -14.26 -16.52
CA ALA A 19 -13.49 -14.59 -16.43
C ALA A 19 -14.32 -13.44 -15.87
N VAL A 20 -13.86 -12.84 -14.77
CA VAL A 20 -14.50 -11.67 -14.14
C VAL A 20 -14.52 -10.48 -15.11
N SER A 21 -13.41 -10.22 -15.79
CA SER A 21 -13.29 -9.17 -16.80
C SER A 21 -14.28 -9.38 -17.95
N ALA A 22 -14.33 -10.59 -18.52
CA ALA A 22 -15.23 -10.94 -19.60
C ALA A 22 -16.71 -10.81 -19.17
N LEU A 23 -17.06 -11.33 -17.99
CA LEU A 23 -18.41 -11.28 -17.46
C LEU A 23 -18.92 -9.84 -17.30
N LEU A 24 -18.19 -8.99 -16.58
CA LEU A 24 -18.62 -7.64 -16.26
C LEU A 24 -18.49 -6.66 -17.43
N SER A 25 -17.67 -6.98 -18.43
CA SER A 25 -17.59 -6.17 -19.65
C SER A 25 -18.91 -6.15 -20.47
N ARG A 26 -19.87 -6.99 -20.12
CA ARG A 26 -21.24 -6.92 -20.68
C ARG A 26 -21.96 -5.62 -20.29
N TRP A 27 -21.61 -5.03 -19.16
CA TRP A 27 -22.23 -3.80 -18.63
C TRP A 27 -21.26 -2.63 -18.56
N ILE A 28 -19.95 -2.91 -18.42
CA ILE A 28 -18.88 -1.92 -18.28
C ILE A 28 -18.01 -1.96 -19.54
N PRO A 29 -17.98 -0.92 -20.37
CA PRO A 29 -17.34 -0.94 -21.70
C PRO A 29 -15.81 -0.80 -21.62
N SER A 30 -15.18 -1.41 -20.62
CA SER A 30 -13.75 -1.49 -20.43
C SER A 30 -13.41 -2.77 -19.67
N PHE A 31 -12.59 -3.63 -20.27
CA PHE A 31 -12.14 -4.86 -19.62
C PHE A 31 -11.29 -4.58 -18.36
N HIS A 32 -10.54 -3.49 -18.33
CA HIS A 32 -9.74 -3.11 -17.16
C HIS A 32 -10.62 -2.66 -15.99
N ILE A 33 -11.61 -1.79 -16.26
CA ILE A 33 -12.55 -1.34 -15.23
C ILE A 33 -13.42 -2.51 -14.78
N ALA A 34 -13.92 -3.34 -15.71
CA ALA A 34 -14.71 -4.53 -15.40
C ALA A 34 -13.95 -5.48 -14.46
N ARG A 35 -12.68 -5.75 -14.73
CA ARG A 35 -11.81 -6.56 -13.85
C ARG A 35 -11.67 -5.93 -12.48
N ALA A 36 -11.33 -4.65 -12.41
CA ALA A 36 -11.13 -3.93 -11.15
C ALA A 36 -12.39 -3.92 -10.29
N VAL A 37 -13.54 -3.60 -10.89
CA VAL A 37 -14.86 -3.61 -10.21
C VAL A 37 -15.23 -5.01 -9.74
N GLY A 38 -14.96 -6.04 -10.55
CA GLY A 38 -15.30 -7.41 -10.19
C GLY A 38 -14.45 -7.96 -9.04
N VAL A 39 -13.13 -7.73 -9.07
CA VAL A 39 -12.24 -8.14 -7.98
C VAL A 39 -12.59 -7.39 -6.69
N LEU A 40 -12.80 -6.07 -6.78
CA LEU A 40 -13.24 -5.25 -5.65
C LEU A 40 -14.59 -5.73 -5.10
N GLY A 41 -15.55 -6.01 -5.98
CA GLY A 41 -16.89 -6.47 -5.60
C GLY A 41 -16.88 -7.82 -4.89
N ILE A 42 -16.08 -8.78 -5.36
CA ILE A 42 -15.89 -10.09 -4.70
C ILE A 42 -15.27 -9.91 -3.32
N ALA A 43 -14.20 -9.12 -3.22
CA ALA A 43 -13.54 -8.84 -1.95
C ALA A 43 -14.49 -8.14 -0.96
N LEU A 44 -15.26 -7.15 -1.44
CA LEU A 44 -16.20 -6.40 -0.61
C LEU A 44 -17.39 -7.27 -0.13
N ALA A 45 -17.92 -8.13 -1.01
CA ALA A 45 -18.98 -9.07 -0.62
C ALA A 45 -18.49 -10.06 0.44
N GLY A 46 -17.28 -10.63 0.25
CA GLY A 46 -16.65 -11.49 1.25
C GLY A 46 -16.43 -10.76 2.58
N TYR A 47 -15.89 -9.55 2.52
CA TYR A 47 -15.65 -8.72 3.71
C TYR A 47 -16.94 -8.45 4.49
N PHE A 48 -18.01 -8.06 3.81
CA PHE A 48 -19.31 -7.85 4.45
C PHE A 48 -19.84 -9.11 5.11
N VAL A 49 -19.84 -10.24 4.40
CA VAL A 49 -20.41 -11.50 4.93
C VAL A 49 -19.58 -12.04 6.09
N GLU A 50 -18.26 -11.94 6.05
CA GLU A 50 -17.39 -12.44 7.11
C GLU A 50 -17.49 -11.66 8.43
N HIS A 51 -18.09 -10.49 8.45
CA HIS A 51 -18.45 -9.84 9.72
C HIS A 51 -19.57 -10.57 10.46
N PHE A 52 -20.33 -11.44 9.78
CA PHE A 52 -21.40 -12.22 10.39
C PHE A 52 -21.00 -13.69 10.56
N GLN A 53 -20.21 -14.22 9.62
CA GLN A 53 -19.79 -15.61 9.64
C GLN A 53 -18.47 -15.78 8.90
N GLY A 54 -17.43 -16.21 9.60
CA GLY A 54 -16.14 -16.54 9.00
C GLY A 54 -16.24 -17.73 8.04
N PHE A 55 -15.54 -17.63 6.91
CA PHE A 55 -15.53 -18.70 5.89
C PHE A 55 -14.47 -19.76 6.15
N GLY A 56 -13.54 -19.55 7.07
CA GLY A 56 -12.41 -20.44 7.29
C GLY A 56 -11.51 -20.58 6.07
N ARG A 57 -10.96 -21.78 5.87
CA ARG A 57 -10.15 -22.09 4.68
C ARG A 57 -11.02 -22.18 3.44
N LEU A 58 -10.60 -21.52 2.36
CA LEU A 58 -11.30 -21.52 1.08
C LEU A 58 -10.69 -22.50 0.06
N THR A 59 -9.67 -23.25 0.44
CA THR A 59 -8.89 -24.13 -0.44
C THR A 59 -9.75 -25.16 -1.18
N LEU A 60 -10.82 -25.66 -0.55
CA LEU A 60 -11.73 -26.60 -1.21
C LEU A 60 -12.58 -25.97 -2.32
N LEU A 61 -12.64 -24.63 -2.38
CA LEU A 61 -13.45 -23.92 -3.37
C LEU A 61 -12.71 -23.66 -4.68
N TRP A 62 -11.37 -23.69 -4.71
CA TRP A 62 -10.64 -23.34 -5.93
C TRP A 62 -10.99 -24.20 -7.16
N PRO A 63 -11.28 -25.50 -7.06
CA PRO A 63 -11.68 -26.28 -8.22
C PRO A 63 -13.03 -25.83 -8.79
N LEU A 64 -13.98 -25.50 -7.90
CA LEU A 64 -15.31 -25.01 -8.30
C LEU A 64 -15.22 -23.62 -8.93
N THR A 65 -14.45 -22.71 -8.33
CA THR A 65 -14.26 -21.35 -8.88
C THR A 65 -13.49 -21.37 -10.18
N ALA A 66 -12.49 -22.27 -10.32
CA ALA A 66 -11.76 -22.49 -11.57
C ALA A 66 -12.68 -23.04 -12.68
N LEU A 67 -13.51 -24.03 -12.36
CA LEU A 67 -14.49 -24.58 -13.28
C LEU A 67 -15.50 -23.52 -13.70
N ALA A 68 -16.06 -22.78 -12.74
CA ALA A 68 -17.00 -21.69 -13.03
C ALA A 68 -16.34 -20.63 -13.95
N SER A 69 -15.12 -20.26 -13.69
CA SER A 69 -14.36 -19.32 -14.53
C SER A 69 -14.13 -19.86 -15.94
N ALA A 70 -13.76 -21.13 -16.06
CA ALA A 70 -13.57 -21.79 -17.37
C ALA A 70 -14.90 -21.85 -18.15
N VAL A 71 -16.02 -22.19 -17.49
CA VAL A 71 -17.34 -22.21 -18.11
C VAL A 71 -17.76 -20.81 -18.59
N LEU A 72 -17.55 -19.78 -17.77
CA LEU A 72 -17.82 -18.39 -18.15
C LEU A 72 -17.01 -17.97 -19.38
N LEU A 73 -15.71 -18.28 -19.40
CA LEU A 73 -14.87 -18.00 -20.55
C LEU A 73 -15.30 -18.78 -21.80
N ALA A 74 -15.63 -20.05 -21.66
CA ALA A 74 -16.11 -20.87 -22.79
C ALA A 74 -17.45 -20.35 -23.34
N ALA A 75 -18.37 -19.91 -22.46
CA ALA A 75 -19.65 -19.32 -22.86
C ALA A 75 -19.47 -17.97 -23.60
N ASP A 76 -18.44 -17.19 -23.25
CA ASP A 76 -18.14 -15.90 -23.87
C ASP A 76 -17.01 -15.95 -24.91
N ARG A 77 -16.71 -17.16 -25.45
CA ARG A 77 -15.61 -17.37 -26.41
C ARG A 77 -15.55 -16.39 -27.57
N LYS A 78 -16.71 -15.87 -28.02
CA LYS A 78 -16.76 -14.84 -29.07
C LYS A 78 -16.08 -13.55 -28.62
N ARG A 79 -16.29 -13.11 -27.39
CA ARG A 79 -15.62 -11.93 -26.81
C ARG A 79 -14.13 -12.15 -26.56
N LEU A 80 -13.75 -13.38 -26.21
CA LEU A 80 -12.33 -13.70 -26.03
C LEU A 80 -11.53 -13.57 -27.35
N GLY A 81 -12.20 -13.79 -28.49
CA GLY A 81 -11.65 -13.55 -29.82
C GLY A 81 -11.59 -12.08 -30.24
N GLU A 82 -12.22 -11.17 -29.49
CA GLU A 82 -12.15 -9.75 -29.80
C GLU A 82 -10.74 -9.20 -29.57
N ALA A 83 -10.21 -8.47 -30.54
CA ALA A 83 -8.88 -7.85 -30.43
C ALA A 83 -8.76 -6.93 -29.21
N GLY A 84 -9.88 -6.34 -28.76
CA GLY A 84 -9.94 -5.51 -27.55
C GLY A 84 -9.69 -6.28 -26.28
N PHE A 85 -10.25 -7.49 -26.12
CA PHE A 85 -10.04 -8.34 -24.95
C PHE A 85 -8.58 -8.80 -24.84
N LEU A 86 -8.06 -9.43 -25.91
CA LEU A 86 -6.67 -9.92 -25.92
C LEU A 86 -5.65 -8.81 -25.65
N LYS A 87 -5.90 -7.61 -26.15
CA LYS A 87 -5.06 -6.45 -25.89
C LYS A 87 -5.15 -6.00 -24.42
N ALA A 88 -6.33 -5.98 -23.85
CA ALA A 88 -6.51 -5.64 -22.44
C ALA A 88 -5.84 -6.68 -21.53
N GLU A 89 -5.98 -7.98 -21.84
CA GLU A 89 -5.28 -9.04 -21.12
C GLU A 89 -3.76 -8.88 -21.25
N SER A 90 -3.24 -8.65 -22.47
CA SER A 90 -1.80 -8.49 -22.70
C SER A 90 -1.22 -7.32 -21.89
N VAL A 91 -1.91 -6.17 -21.86
CA VAL A 91 -1.46 -5.01 -21.07
C VAL A 91 -1.50 -5.33 -19.59
N PHE A 92 -2.59 -5.91 -19.10
CA PHE A 92 -2.73 -6.26 -17.69
C PHE A 92 -1.64 -7.23 -17.22
N TRP A 93 -1.43 -8.31 -17.98
CA TRP A 93 -0.44 -9.32 -17.59
C TRP A 93 1.00 -8.88 -17.79
N LEU A 94 1.26 -7.93 -18.71
CA LEU A 94 2.56 -7.27 -18.79
C LEU A 94 2.86 -6.47 -17.52
N LEU A 95 1.86 -5.74 -16.98
CA LEU A 95 2.01 -4.95 -15.77
C LEU A 95 2.14 -5.84 -14.53
N VAL A 96 1.35 -6.91 -14.43
CA VAL A 96 1.52 -7.93 -13.37
C VAL A 96 2.87 -8.62 -13.52
N GLY A 97 3.29 -8.98 -14.74
CA GLY A 97 4.57 -9.61 -15.02
C GLY A 97 5.76 -8.76 -14.60
N TYR A 98 5.68 -7.44 -14.80
CA TYR A 98 6.67 -6.51 -14.28
C TYR A 98 6.74 -6.58 -12.74
N GLY A 99 5.59 -6.56 -12.06
CA GLY A 99 5.52 -6.67 -10.62
C GLY A 99 6.06 -8.00 -10.09
N LEU A 100 5.74 -9.10 -10.78
CA LEU A 100 6.25 -10.44 -10.43
C LEU A 100 7.77 -10.53 -10.65
N LEU A 101 8.29 -9.95 -11.73
CA LEU A 101 9.73 -9.88 -11.98
C LEU A 101 10.46 -9.12 -10.88
N TRP A 102 9.87 -7.99 -10.43
CA TRP A 102 10.42 -7.22 -9.33
C TRP A 102 10.45 -8.04 -8.04
N LYS A 103 9.34 -8.68 -7.68
CA LYS A 103 9.27 -9.55 -6.48
C LYS A 103 10.13 -10.81 -6.61
N TRP A 104 10.31 -11.33 -7.81
CA TRP A 104 11.28 -12.41 -8.04
C TRP A 104 12.72 -11.97 -7.75
N CYS A 105 13.09 -10.75 -8.16
CA CYS A 105 14.41 -10.20 -7.89
C CYS A 105 14.61 -9.81 -6.41
N PHE A 106 13.57 -9.25 -5.76
CA PHE A 106 13.62 -8.66 -4.42
C PHE A 106 12.43 -9.11 -3.57
N PRO A 107 12.36 -10.41 -3.22
CA PRO A 107 11.21 -10.98 -2.54
C PRO A 107 11.19 -10.75 -1.03
N SER A 108 12.32 -10.36 -0.42
CA SER A 108 12.49 -10.38 1.03
C SER A 108 11.61 -9.38 1.77
N ILE A 109 10.96 -9.86 2.83
CA ILE A 109 10.14 -9.08 3.75
C ILE A 109 10.94 -8.96 5.04
N TYR A 110 11.42 -7.74 5.33
CA TYR A 110 12.27 -7.45 6.48
C TYR A 110 11.94 -6.05 7.04
N PRO A 111 12.32 -5.75 8.30
CA PRO A 111 11.80 -4.60 9.04
C PRO A 111 12.49 -3.26 8.71
N SER A 112 12.83 -3.01 7.45
CA SER A 112 13.37 -1.70 7.02
C SER A 112 12.28 -0.65 6.75
N SER A 113 11.03 -1.08 6.76
CA SER A 113 9.83 -0.29 6.49
C SER A 113 8.61 -1.04 7.03
N GLU A 114 7.40 -0.69 6.60
CA GLU A 114 6.15 -1.31 7.05
C GLU A 114 5.90 -2.74 6.52
N ARG A 115 6.85 -3.37 5.83
CA ARG A 115 6.65 -4.71 5.23
C ARG A 115 6.23 -5.77 6.24
N VAL A 116 6.84 -5.76 7.44
CA VAL A 116 6.51 -6.73 8.49
C VAL A 116 5.15 -6.46 9.08
N THR A 117 4.77 -5.19 9.21
CA THR A 117 3.43 -4.75 9.60
C THR A 117 2.37 -5.23 8.62
N ASP A 118 2.62 -5.03 7.32
CA ASP A 118 1.70 -5.47 6.27
C ASP A 118 1.59 -7.00 6.21
N LEU A 119 2.70 -7.72 6.45
CA LEU A 119 2.71 -9.18 6.55
C LEU A 119 1.82 -9.66 7.71
N TYR A 120 1.95 -9.00 8.85
CA TYR A 120 1.12 -9.28 10.02
C TYR A 120 -0.36 -8.98 9.75
N PHE A 121 -0.68 -7.86 9.07
CA PHE A 121 -2.06 -7.55 8.70
C PHE A 121 -2.67 -8.63 7.79
N ILE A 122 -1.94 -9.11 6.79
CA ILE A 122 -2.37 -10.25 5.97
C ILE A 122 -2.57 -11.48 6.86
N GLY A 123 -1.63 -11.74 7.77
CA GLY A 123 -1.67 -12.87 8.71
C GLY A 123 -2.94 -12.93 9.55
N ASN A 124 -3.47 -11.77 9.97
CA ASN A 124 -4.72 -11.68 10.73
C ASN A 124 -5.93 -12.26 9.97
N TYR A 125 -5.94 -12.14 8.63
CA TYR A 125 -7.07 -12.58 7.80
C TYR A 125 -6.95 -14.00 7.24
N LEU A 126 -5.77 -14.63 7.33
CA LEU A 126 -5.55 -15.98 6.78
C LEU A 126 -6.34 -17.10 7.50
N PRO A 127 -6.64 -17.03 8.81
CA PRO A 127 -7.49 -18.03 9.45
C PRO A 127 -8.94 -18.04 8.92
N GLY A 128 -9.44 -16.91 8.40
CA GLY A 128 -10.81 -16.76 7.91
C GLY A 128 -11.86 -16.83 9.01
N SER A 129 -11.52 -16.36 10.20
CA SER A 129 -12.43 -16.18 11.31
C SER A 129 -13.45 -15.07 11.02
N THR A 130 -14.53 -15.04 11.81
CA THR A 130 -15.47 -13.92 11.79
C THR A 130 -14.73 -12.61 12.07
N LEU A 131 -15.06 -11.55 11.32
CA LEU A 131 -14.44 -10.24 11.46
C LEU A 131 -15.08 -9.43 12.61
N PRO A 132 -14.32 -8.62 13.33
CA PRO A 132 -12.87 -8.41 13.20
C PRO A 132 -12.08 -9.63 13.68
N PRO A 133 -10.94 -9.97 13.04
CA PRO A 133 -10.13 -11.13 13.41
C PRO A 133 -9.35 -10.86 14.71
N LEU A 134 -8.70 -11.89 15.23
CA LEU A 134 -7.73 -11.76 16.30
C LEU A 134 -6.59 -10.85 15.84
N ASP A 135 -6.14 -9.97 16.72
CA ASP A 135 -4.92 -9.20 16.54
C ASP A 135 -3.69 -10.07 16.84
N ASN A 136 -3.01 -10.51 15.81
CA ASN A 136 -1.83 -11.35 15.93
C ASN A 136 -0.62 -10.66 16.60
N TRP A 137 -0.67 -9.33 16.76
CA TRP A 137 0.39 -8.60 17.47
C TRP A 137 0.05 -8.24 18.91
N TYR A 138 -1.22 -8.36 19.29
CA TYR A 138 -1.66 -8.01 20.65
C TYR A 138 -2.84 -8.89 21.12
N PRO A 139 -2.72 -10.23 21.11
CA PRO A 139 -3.77 -11.11 21.58
C PRO A 139 -4.03 -10.92 23.08
N PRO A 140 -5.27 -11.10 23.56
CA PRO A 140 -6.43 -11.61 22.84
C PRO A 140 -7.32 -10.54 22.19
N ARG A 141 -6.79 -9.36 21.91
CA ARG A 141 -7.55 -8.24 21.34
C ARG A 141 -7.95 -8.52 19.88
N SER A 142 -8.98 -7.80 19.42
CA SER A 142 -9.43 -7.85 18.02
C SER A 142 -8.70 -6.82 17.18
N PHE A 143 -8.44 -7.15 15.93
CA PHE A 143 -7.88 -6.25 14.93
C PHE A 143 -9.02 -5.43 14.28
N ASP A 144 -9.49 -4.40 14.98
CA ASP A 144 -10.66 -3.58 14.65
C ASP A 144 -10.35 -2.07 14.55
N PHE A 145 -9.08 -1.70 14.70
CA PHE A 145 -8.63 -0.31 14.82
C PHE A 145 -7.99 0.24 13.54
N TYR A 146 -7.82 -0.57 12.49
CA TYR A 146 -7.05 -0.20 11.30
C TYR A 146 -7.79 -0.47 9.98
N TYR A 147 -7.57 0.38 8.98
CA TYR A 147 -8.20 0.32 7.66
C TYR A 147 -7.46 -0.66 6.72
N ALA A 148 -7.62 -1.95 6.96
CA ALA A 148 -6.85 -3.03 6.33
C ALA A 148 -7.65 -3.84 5.26
N PHE A 149 -8.65 -3.24 4.59
CA PHE A 149 -9.47 -3.95 3.60
C PHE A 149 -8.64 -4.56 2.45
N GLN A 150 -7.57 -3.89 1.98
CA GLN A 150 -6.70 -4.47 0.97
C GLN A 150 -5.93 -5.71 1.46
N HIS A 151 -5.55 -5.74 2.76
CA HIS A 151 -4.91 -6.90 3.38
C HIS A 151 -5.88 -8.07 3.53
N TYR A 152 -7.16 -7.77 3.81
CA TYR A 152 -8.24 -8.74 3.75
C TYR A 152 -8.38 -9.35 2.35
N ALA A 153 -8.37 -8.53 1.29
CA ALA A 153 -8.43 -9.02 -0.08
C ALA A 153 -7.23 -9.92 -0.45
N ALA A 154 -6.03 -9.58 0.04
CA ALA A 154 -4.87 -10.46 -0.06
C ALA A 154 -5.08 -11.76 0.74
N GLY A 155 -5.64 -11.69 1.95
CA GLY A 155 -5.99 -12.85 2.79
C GLY A 155 -6.97 -13.80 2.08
N LEU A 156 -7.98 -13.27 1.37
CA LEU A 156 -8.88 -14.10 0.55
C LEU A 156 -8.13 -14.88 -0.54
N LEU A 157 -7.18 -14.22 -1.22
CA LEU A 157 -6.33 -14.85 -2.22
C LEU A 157 -5.48 -15.96 -1.58
N GLY A 158 -4.83 -15.67 -0.45
CA GLY A 158 -4.04 -16.64 0.30
C GLY A 158 -4.84 -17.85 0.74
N ARG A 159 -6.04 -17.65 1.25
CA ARG A 159 -6.95 -18.72 1.71
C ARG A 159 -7.49 -19.59 0.56
N LEU A 160 -7.79 -18.96 -0.59
CA LEU A 160 -8.29 -19.70 -1.75
C LEU A 160 -7.25 -20.67 -2.31
N PHE A 161 -5.98 -20.26 -2.32
CA PHE A 161 -4.90 -21.02 -2.91
C PHE A 161 -3.93 -21.62 -1.88
N ASP A 162 -4.28 -21.63 -0.60
CA ASP A 162 -3.48 -22.18 0.52
C ASP A 162 -2.02 -21.66 0.52
N LEU A 163 -1.87 -20.35 0.37
CA LEU A 163 -0.55 -19.70 0.34
C LEU A 163 -0.10 -19.32 1.75
N SER A 164 1.18 -19.49 2.02
CA SER A 164 1.79 -18.94 3.24
C SER A 164 1.72 -17.40 3.26
N PRO A 165 1.83 -16.75 4.45
CA PRO A 165 1.75 -15.29 4.55
C PRO A 165 2.67 -14.56 3.56
N GLY A 166 3.94 -14.95 3.50
CA GLY A 166 4.92 -14.31 2.61
C GLY A 166 4.65 -14.54 1.12
N LEU A 167 4.18 -15.73 0.72
CA LEU A 167 3.74 -15.99 -0.66
C LEU A 167 2.51 -15.17 -1.02
N THR A 168 1.55 -15.06 -0.09
CA THR A 168 0.36 -14.20 -0.25
C THR A 168 0.75 -12.76 -0.48
N TYR A 169 1.64 -12.23 0.35
CA TYR A 169 2.17 -10.87 0.23
C TYR A 169 2.82 -10.63 -1.14
N ASN A 170 3.76 -11.49 -1.53
CA ASN A 170 4.52 -11.35 -2.77
C ASN A 170 3.72 -11.64 -4.05
N LEU A 171 2.52 -12.22 -3.94
CA LEU A 171 1.57 -12.36 -5.04
C LEU A 171 0.56 -11.19 -5.09
N ALA A 172 0.03 -10.78 -3.94
CA ALA A 172 -0.99 -9.73 -3.85
C ALA A 172 -0.48 -8.37 -4.35
N MET A 173 0.76 -8.02 -4.03
CA MET A 173 1.36 -6.75 -4.43
C MET A 173 1.48 -6.58 -5.96
N PRO A 174 2.04 -7.54 -6.74
CA PRO A 174 2.01 -7.48 -8.20
C PRO A 174 0.62 -7.42 -8.81
N LEU A 175 -0.35 -8.14 -8.24
CA LEU A 175 -1.73 -8.13 -8.72
C LEU A 175 -2.40 -6.76 -8.51
N LEU A 176 -2.25 -6.16 -7.33
CA LEU A 176 -2.76 -4.81 -7.05
C LEU A 176 -2.09 -3.76 -7.95
N THR A 177 -0.78 -3.90 -8.19
CA THR A 177 -0.04 -3.05 -9.14
C THR A 177 -0.61 -3.17 -10.54
N GLY A 178 -0.82 -4.39 -11.02
CA GLY A 178 -1.40 -4.64 -12.34
C GLY A 178 -2.81 -4.07 -12.47
N LEU A 179 -3.67 -4.24 -11.45
CA LEU A 179 -5.02 -3.67 -11.41
C LEU A 179 -4.98 -2.15 -11.50
N THR A 180 -4.17 -1.50 -10.67
CA THR A 180 -4.07 -0.04 -10.61
C THR A 180 -3.49 0.54 -11.89
N ALA A 181 -2.36 0.03 -12.36
CA ALA A 181 -1.69 0.51 -13.57
C ALA A 181 -2.50 0.25 -14.85
N ALA A 182 -3.31 -0.82 -14.88
CA ALA A 182 -4.23 -1.08 -15.99
C ALA A 182 -5.39 -0.06 -16.04
N LEU A 183 -5.87 0.44 -14.89
CA LEU A 183 -6.82 1.55 -14.83
C LEU A 183 -6.20 2.86 -15.32
N VAL A 184 -4.95 3.11 -14.95
CA VAL A 184 -4.18 4.26 -15.47
C VAL A 184 -4.00 4.17 -16.99
N TRP A 185 -3.67 2.99 -17.50
CA TRP A 185 -3.60 2.73 -18.94
C TRP A 185 -4.94 2.99 -19.64
N ASP A 186 -6.04 2.51 -19.06
CA ASP A 186 -7.40 2.70 -19.62
C ASP A 186 -7.76 4.20 -19.68
N PHE A 187 -7.54 4.92 -18.56
CA PHE A 187 -7.75 6.37 -18.52
C PHE A 187 -6.91 7.09 -19.59
N ALA A 188 -5.61 6.84 -19.62
CA ALA A 188 -4.68 7.47 -20.55
C ALA A 188 -5.07 7.20 -22.02
N GLY A 189 -5.47 5.97 -22.33
CA GLY A 189 -5.88 5.57 -23.67
C GLY A 189 -7.11 6.28 -24.22
N ARG A 190 -7.90 6.93 -23.35
CA ARG A 190 -9.07 7.72 -23.77
C ARG A 190 -8.71 9.14 -24.21
N PHE A 191 -7.53 9.61 -23.84
CA PHE A 191 -7.09 10.98 -24.14
C PHE A 191 -5.82 10.99 -25.02
N ILE A 192 -4.94 10.01 -24.88
CA ILE A 192 -3.64 9.95 -25.56
C ILE A 192 -3.72 9.05 -26.81
N ALA A 193 -3.56 9.62 -27.99
CA ALA A 193 -3.55 8.86 -29.25
C ALA A 193 -2.25 8.06 -29.46
N ARG A 194 -1.10 8.61 -29.08
CA ARG A 194 0.21 7.97 -29.31
C ARG A 194 0.58 7.02 -28.19
N ARG A 195 0.76 5.74 -28.48
CA ARG A 195 1.12 4.67 -27.54
C ARG A 195 2.39 4.97 -26.72
N ALA A 196 3.39 5.61 -27.32
CA ALA A 196 4.62 5.96 -26.61
C ALA A 196 4.36 6.90 -25.43
N TRP A 197 3.51 7.92 -25.61
CA TRP A 197 3.11 8.81 -24.52
C TRP A 197 2.26 8.12 -23.47
N GLN A 198 1.42 7.18 -23.88
CA GLN A 198 0.61 6.39 -22.93
C GLN A 198 1.53 5.51 -22.06
N TRP A 199 2.52 4.84 -22.67
CA TRP A 199 3.52 4.06 -21.91
C TRP A 199 4.41 4.92 -21.03
N LEU A 200 4.84 6.09 -21.48
CA LEU A 200 5.61 7.01 -20.64
C LEU A 200 4.81 7.42 -19.38
N LEU A 201 3.52 7.71 -19.53
CA LEU A 201 2.67 8.07 -18.40
C LEU A 201 2.52 6.91 -17.42
N VAL A 202 2.26 5.70 -17.91
CA VAL A 202 2.17 4.51 -17.05
C VAL A 202 3.51 4.19 -16.40
N ALA A 203 4.63 4.34 -17.13
CA ALA A 203 5.96 4.20 -16.56
C ALA A 203 6.20 5.22 -15.43
N SER A 204 5.93 6.51 -15.68
CA SER A 204 6.05 7.54 -14.63
C SER A 204 5.18 7.26 -13.41
N PHE A 205 4.00 6.69 -13.60
CA PHE A 205 3.15 6.26 -12.49
C PHE A 205 3.76 5.10 -11.68
N VAL A 206 4.27 4.06 -12.36
CA VAL A 206 4.74 2.81 -11.72
C VAL A 206 6.16 2.90 -11.20
N ILE A 207 7.05 3.57 -11.96
CA ILE A 207 8.50 3.62 -11.66
C ILE A 207 9.01 5.04 -11.36
N GLY A 208 8.13 6.03 -11.38
CA GLY A 208 8.51 7.41 -11.13
C GLY A 208 8.61 7.71 -9.64
N GLY A 209 9.58 8.55 -9.31
CA GLY A 209 9.70 9.22 -8.01
C GLY A 209 8.92 10.54 -8.00
N THR A 210 9.54 11.57 -7.48
CA THR A 210 8.96 12.90 -7.31
C THR A 210 9.75 13.97 -8.07
N GLY A 211 9.40 15.23 -7.90
CA GLY A 211 10.23 16.35 -8.37
C GLY A 211 11.60 16.42 -7.69
N ALA A 212 11.77 15.82 -6.52
CA ALA A 212 13.05 15.79 -5.81
C ALA A 212 14.14 14.96 -6.52
N THR A 213 13.75 13.94 -7.30
CA THR A 213 14.69 13.01 -7.96
C THR A 213 15.88 13.70 -8.65
N PRO A 214 15.72 14.72 -9.54
CA PRO A 214 16.87 15.36 -10.18
C PRO A 214 17.69 16.21 -9.20
N PHE A 215 17.08 16.76 -8.16
CA PHE A 215 17.78 17.61 -7.20
C PHE A 215 18.71 16.82 -6.29
N VAL A 216 18.31 15.63 -5.87
CA VAL A 216 19.17 14.74 -5.06
C VAL A 216 20.50 14.51 -5.78
N HIS A 217 20.46 14.12 -7.06
CA HIS A 217 21.67 13.88 -7.85
C HIS A 217 22.46 15.16 -8.17
N LEU A 218 21.75 16.26 -8.43
CA LEU A 218 22.40 17.55 -8.74
C LEU A 218 23.15 18.11 -7.54
N VAL A 219 22.57 17.96 -6.34
CA VAL A 219 23.11 18.59 -5.11
C VAL A 219 24.20 17.75 -4.48
N GLU A 220 24.02 16.44 -4.42
CA GLU A 220 24.93 15.54 -3.69
C GLU A 220 26.00 14.91 -4.59
N GLY A 221 25.73 14.73 -5.86
CA GLY A 221 26.58 13.93 -6.72
C GLY A 221 26.70 12.48 -6.21
N ASP A 222 27.44 11.65 -6.93
CA ASP A 222 27.57 10.21 -6.61
C ASP A 222 28.60 9.89 -5.50
N ARG A 223 29.20 10.90 -4.87
CA ARG A 223 30.46 10.67 -4.13
C ARG A 223 30.30 10.31 -2.66
N HIS A 224 29.19 10.60 -1.99
CA HIS A 224 29.13 10.51 -0.53
C HIS A 224 27.81 10.00 0.05
N VAL A 225 26.82 9.67 -0.77
CA VAL A 225 25.49 9.26 -0.32
C VAL A 225 25.30 7.78 -0.62
N ASP A 226 24.87 7.00 0.35
CA ASP A 226 24.56 5.61 0.10
C ASP A 226 23.29 5.49 -0.78
N ALA A 227 23.16 4.36 -1.47
CA ALA A 227 22.03 4.12 -2.37
C ALA A 227 20.67 4.19 -1.66
N ASN A 228 20.61 3.96 -0.35
CA ASN A 228 19.40 4.09 0.44
C ASN A 228 18.97 5.54 0.59
N ALA A 229 19.91 6.44 0.90
CA ALA A 229 19.64 7.87 1.02
C ALA A 229 19.15 8.45 -0.33
N HIS A 230 19.75 8.06 -1.46
CA HIS A 230 19.28 8.44 -2.79
C HIS A 230 17.86 7.93 -3.05
N MET A 231 17.55 6.67 -2.77
CA MET A 231 16.23 6.10 -2.95
C MET A 231 15.18 6.82 -2.09
N MET A 232 15.51 7.09 -0.83
CA MET A 232 14.58 7.77 0.08
C MET A 232 14.42 9.24 -0.28
N GLY A 233 15.52 9.97 -0.52
CA GLY A 233 15.50 11.40 -0.85
C GLY A 233 14.85 11.70 -2.19
N SER A 234 14.98 10.84 -3.18
CA SER A 234 14.35 11.00 -4.50
C SER A 234 12.82 10.87 -4.46
N ALA A 235 12.27 10.18 -3.49
CA ALA A 235 10.84 9.93 -3.39
C ALA A 235 10.19 10.58 -2.18
N ARG A 236 10.89 10.64 -1.06
CA ARG A 236 10.47 11.26 0.19
C ARG A 236 11.43 12.40 0.48
N PHE A 237 11.07 13.57 0.15
CA PHE A 237 11.91 14.72 0.40
C PHE A 237 11.58 15.31 1.77
N VAL A 238 12.58 15.76 2.53
CA VAL A 238 12.50 16.51 3.79
C VAL A 238 12.46 15.65 5.07
N GLY A 239 13.08 16.14 6.09
CA GLY A 239 13.11 15.59 7.44
C GLY A 239 14.37 14.81 7.75
N LEU A 240 14.23 13.71 8.50
CA LEU A 240 15.37 12.91 8.94
C LEU A 240 16.15 12.22 7.81
N TYR A 241 15.55 12.11 6.64
CA TYR A 241 16.14 11.43 5.48
C TYR A 241 16.91 12.34 4.55
N ASP A 242 17.07 13.63 4.90
CA ASP A 242 17.73 14.64 4.07
C ASP A 242 19.22 14.77 4.40
N HIS A 243 19.86 13.70 4.80
CA HIS A 243 21.30 13.67 5.03
C HIS A 243 22.09 14.11 3.81
N GLN A 244 21.56 13.86 2.62
CA GLN A 244 22.17 14.25 1.36
C GLN A 244 22.38 15.76 1.21
N PHE A 245 21.61 16.60 1.88
CA PHE A 245 21.73 18.06 1.78
C PHE A 245 22.60 18.69 2.88
N THR A 246 23.23 17.88 3.72
CA THR A 246 24.02 18.37 4.86
C THR A 246 25.48 18.59 4.53
N SER A 247 25.99 18.02 3.45
CA SER A 247 27.41 18.07 3.07
C SER A 247 27.84 19.43 2.49
N ASP A 248 26.97 20.08 1.69
CA ASP A 248 27.20 21.40 1.10
C ASP A 248 26.42 22.47 1.87
N PRO A 249 27.10 23.45 2.51
CA PRO A 249 26.45 24.48 3.31
C PRO A 249 25.43 25.32 2.52
N PHE A 250 25.72 25.63 1.24
CA PHE A 250 24.83 26.44 0.40
C PHE A 250 23.50 25.70 0.17
N TRP A 251 23.54 24.43 -0.30
CA TRP A 251 22.35 23.66 -0.54
C TRP A 251 21.60 23.32 0.75
N ARG A 252 22.34 23.04 1.83
CA ARG A 252 21.75 22.85 3.15
C ARG A 252 20.91 24.07 3.55
N ASP A 253 21.45 25.26 3.46
CA ASP A 253 20.75 26.48 3.88
C ASP A 253 19.57 26.82 2.97
N VAL A 254 19.63 26.43 1.68
CA VAL A 254 18.50 26.58 0.74
C VAL A 254 17.37 25.60 1.07
N PHE A 255 17.67 24.32 1.25
CA PHE A 255 16.65 23.29 1.42
C PHE A 255 16.28 23.02 2.88
N LEU A 256 17.20 23.26 3.80
CA LEU A 256 17.02 23.07 5.24
C LEU A 256 17.31 24.41 6.00
N PRO A 257 16.50 25.45 5.79
CA PRO A 257 16.74 26.75 6.44
C PRO A 257 16.75 26.57 7.97
N PRO A 258 17.53 27.39 8.70
CA PRO A 258 17.58 27.34 10.16
C PRO A 258 16.19 27.45 10.79
N VAL A 259 15.94 26.65 11.83
CA VAL A 259 14.72 26.76 12.65
C VAL A 259 15.03 27.48 13.96
N PRO A 260 14.06 28.17 14.57
CA PRO A 260 14.25 28.84 15.86
C PRO A 260 14.72 27.87 16.95
N PRO A 261 15.49 28.36 17.97
CA PRO A 261 15.86 27.53 19.09
C PRO A 261 14.66 26.90 19.79
N GLY A 262 14.76 25.60 20.10
CA GLY A 262 13.69 24.84 20.72
C GLY A 262 12.58 24.34 19.78
N PHE A 263 12.72 24.60 18.47
CA PHE A 263 11.79 24.10 17.47
C PHE A 263 12.41 22.95 16.67
N GLU A 264 11.67 21.83 16.55
CA GLU A 264 12.08 20.71 15.71
C GLU A 264 11.57 20.87 14.28
N ARG A 265 12.43 20.55 13.31
CA ARG A 265 12.05 20.51 11.89
C ARG A 265 10.98 19.48 11.65
N ARG A 266 9.93 19.86 10.89
CA ARG A 266 8.84 18.93 10.57
C ARG A 266 9.30 17.87 9.56
N GLU A 267 8.82 16.67 9.74
CA GLU A 267 8.94 15.58 8.78
C GLU A 267 7.80 15.67 7.75
N LEU A 268 8.12 16.00 6.52
CA LEU A 268 7.15 16.29 5.46
C LEU A 268 7.37 15.39 4.22
N PRO A 269 7.20 14.07 4.34
CA PRO A 269 7.42 13.15 3.23
C PRO A 269 6.27 13.19 2.22
N MET A 270 6.56 12.82 0.97
CA MET A 270 5.56 12.47 -0.03
C MET A 270 5.77 11.02 -0.47
N GLU A 271 4.73 10.21 -0.45
CA GLU A 271 4.81 8.81 -0.87
C GLU A 271 3.87 8.56 -2.06
N GLY A 272 4.41 8.60 -3.26
CA GLY A 272 3.71 8.21 -4.47
C GLY A 272 3.67 6.70 -4.67
N PHE A 273 2.95 6.26 -5.71
CA PHE A 273 2.81 4.83 -6.02
C PHE A 273 4.16 4.16 -6.26
N GLY A 274 5.06 4.79 -7.02
CA GLY A 274 6.38 4.23 -7.32
C GLY A 274 7.21 4.00 -6.05
N TYR A 275 7.19 4.95 -5.11
CA TYR A 275 7.87 4.81 -3.83
C TYR A 275 7.35 3.58 -3.05
N GLN A 276 6.04 3.52 -2.81
CA GLN A 276 5.40 2.42 -2.06
C GLN A 276 5.71 1.05 -2.70
N TYR A 277 5.66 1.00 -4.03
CA TYR A 277 5.93 -0.22 -4.76
C TYR A 277 7.38 -0.69 -4.61
N TYR A 278 8.35 0.22 -4.73
CA TYR A 278 9.77 -0.13 -4.68
C TYR A 278 10.28 -0.38 -3.27
N VAL A 279 9.83 0.38 -2.29
CA VAL A 279 10.09 0.07 -0.88
C VAL A 279 9.52 -1.31 -0.55
N GLY A 280 8.50 -1.72 -1.27
CA GLY A 280 7.92 -3.06 -1.17
C GLY A 280 6.84 -3.17 -0.12
N ASP A 281 6.33 -2.05 0.40
CA ASP A 281 5.28 -2.00 1.38
C ASP A 281 3.91 -2.26 0.73
N TYR A 282 3.21 -3.28 1.19
CA TYR A 282 1.82 -3.54 0.83
C TYR A 282 0.88 -2.63 1.64
N HIS A 283 1.29 -1.37 1.76
CA HIS A 283 0.73 -0.39 2.66
C HIS A 283 -0.61 0.18 2.16
N PRO A 284 -1.54 0.62 3.03
CA PRO A 284 -2.85 1.19 2.69
C PRO A 284 -2.89 2.22 1.56
N PRO A 285 -1.92 3.12 1.36
CA PRO A 285 -1.90 4.01 0.21
C PRO A 285 -2.08 3.33 -1.14
N LEU A 286 -1.59 2.10 -1.34
CA LEU A 286 -1.76 1.36 -2.60
C LEU A 286 -3.25 1.11 -2.91
N GLY A 287 -4.05 0.74 -1.91
CA GLY A 287 -5.51 0.61 -2.05
C GLY A 287 -6.19 1.96 -2.32
N GLY A 288 -5.71 3.03 -1.67
CA GLY A 288 -6.15 4.39 -1.95
C GLY A 288 -5.89 4.83 -3.39
N PHE A 289 -4.70 4.54 -3.93
CA PHE A 289 -4.35 4.81 -5.33
C PHE A 289 -5.17 3.97 -6.32
N PHE A 290 -5.48 2.72 -5.97
CA PHE A 290 -6.38 1.89 -6.76
C PHE A 290 -7.79 2.50 -6.86
N LEU A 291 -8.37 2.94 -5.74
CA LEU A 291 -9.69 3.58 -5.74
C LEU A 291 -9.68 4.93 -6.47
N LEU A 292 -8.61 5.71 -6.34
CA LEU A 292 -8.43 6.94 -7.12
C LEU A 292 -8.38 6.65 -8.62
N ALA A 293 -7.56 5.69 -9.04
CA ALA A 293 -7.45 5.31 -10.46
C ALA A 293 -8.79 4.79 -11.01
N LEU A 294 -9.53 4.03 -10.21
CA LEU A 294 -10.88 3.57 -10.57
C LEU A 294 -11.85 4.75 -10.72
N ALA A 295 -11.87 5.70 -9.77
CA ALA A 295 -12.71 6.89 -9.86
C ALA A 295 -12.39 7.71 -11.11
N LEU A 296 -11.11 7.96 -11.38
CA LEU A 296 -10.69 8.68 -12.58
C LEU A 296 -11.10 7.92 -13.87
N ALA A 297 -10.91 6.61 -13.92
CA ALA A 297 -11.31 5.79 -15.07
C ALA A 297 -12.84 5.85 -15.32
N LEU A 298 -13.66 5.83 -14.26
CA LEU A 298 -15.11 6.00 -14.34
C LEU A 298 -15.50 7.42 -14.79
N ILE A 299 -14.83 8.45 -14.28
CA ILE A 299 -14.98 9.83 -14.76
C ILE A 299 -14.68 9.91 -16.27
N ALA A 300 -13.62 9.25 -16.74
CA ALA A 300 -13.29 9.24 -18.17
C ALA A 300 -14.35 8.54 -19.02
N LEU A 301 -14.98 7.46 -18.53
CA LEU A 301 -16.13 6.84 -19.21
C LEU A 301 -17.28 7.82 -19.34
N LEU A 302 -17.62 8.51 -18.24
CA LEU A 302 -18.71 9.48 -18.19
C LEU A 302 -18.42 10.71 -19.09
N GLU A 303 -17.17 11.21 -19.13
CA GLU A 303 -16.77 12.29 -20.02
C GLU A 303 -16.80 11.91 -21.50
N ARG A 304 -16.58 10.64 -21.81
CA ARG A 304 -16.63 10.08 -23.17
C ARG A 304 -18.00 9.52 -23.56
N GLY A 305 -18.99 9.53 -22.65
CA GLY A 305 -20.32 8.99 -22.86
C GLY A 305 -20.34 7.49 -23.15
N LEU A 306 -19.46 6.74 -22.52
CA LEU A 306 -19.31 5.30 -22.75
C LEU A 306 -20.04 4.49 -21.68
N GLY A 307 -20.86 3.54 -22.12
CA GLY A 307 -21.63 2.66 -21.25
C GLY A 307 -22.81 3.34 -20.56
N SER A 308 -23.31 2.69 -19.51
CA SER A 308 -24.44 3.20 -18.72
C SER A 308 -23.99 4.35 -17.82
N VAL A 309 -24.52 5.55 -18.04
CA VAL A 309 -24.27 6.72 -17.18
C VAL A 309 -24.62 6.39 -15.72
N ARG A 310 -25.79 5.78 -15.49
CA ARG A 310 -26.26 5.44 -14.13
C ARG A 310 -25.32 4.47 -13.43
N LEU A 311 -24.94 3.36 -14.10
CA LEU A 311 -24.04 2.37 -13.51
C LEU A 311 -22.68 2.99 -13.19
N ASN A 312 -22.07 3.70 -14.15
CA ASN A 312 -20.77 4.32 -13.95
C ASN A 312 -20.81 5.36 -12.80
N THR A 313 -21.94 6.09 -12.66
CA THR A 313 -22.12 7.06 -11.57
C THR A 313 -22.31 6.39 -10.21
N VAL A 314 -23.04 5.26 -10.13
CA VAL A 314 -23.17 4.45 -8.92
C VAL A 314 -21.80 3.93 -8.48
N LEU A 315 -21.04 3.35 -9.42
CA LEU A 315 -19.69 2.84 -9.13
C LEU A 315 -18.73 3.96 -8.71
N LEU A 316 -18.82 5.14 -9.32
CA LEU A 316 -18.03 6.31 -8.93
C LEU A 316 -18.34 6.73 -7.48
N GLY A 317 -19.62 6.82 -7.12
CA GLY A 317 -20.05 7.13 -5.76
C GLY A 317 -19.55 6.11 -4.74
N ALA A 318 -19.55 4.83 -5.10
CA ALA A 318 -19.06 3.75 -4.23
C ALA A 318 -17.57 3.87 -3.89
N THR A 319 -16.74 4.49 -4.75
CA THR A 319 -15.30 4.65 -4.47
C THR A 319 -15.03 5.53 -3.25
N VAL A 320 -15.95 6.42 -2.87
CA VAL A 320 -15.75 7.40 -1.80
C VAL A 320 -15.69 6.74 -0.42
N PRO A 321 -16.74 6.05 0.08
CA PRO A 321 -16.68 5.45 1.42
C PRO A 321 -15.67 4.30 1.50
N LEU A 322 -15.37 3.61 0.39
CA LEU A 322 -14.38 2.54 0.39
C LEU A 322 -12.96 3.02 0.71
N THR A 323 -12.66 4.31 0.52
CA THR A 323 -11.38 4.87 0.97
C THR A 323 -11.24 4.85 2.49
N ILE A 324 -12.33 4.87 3.26
CA ILE A 324 -12.26 4.77 4.72
C ILE A 324 -11.72 3.40 5.14
N ALA A 325 -12.08 2.34 4.43
CA ALA A 325 -11.61 0.99 4.73
C ALA A 325 -10.22 0.66 4.13
N THR A 326 -9.69 1.49 3.22
CA THR A 326 -8.40 1.25 2.55
C THR A 326 -7.33 2.29 2.88
N ASN A 327 -7.69 3.56 2.97
CA ASN A 327 -6.81 4.67 3.32
C ASN A 327 -7.66 5.85 3.80
N THR A 328 -8.05 5.83 5.06
CA THR A 328 -8.94 6.83 5.67
C THR A 328 -8.47 8.27 5.46
N TRP A 329 -7.17 8.50 5.47
CA TRP A 329 -6.57 9.84 5.33
C TRP A 329 -6.95 10.55 4.03
N VAL A 330 -7.21 9.82 2.94
CA VAL A 330 -7.55 10.39 1.63
C VAL A 330 -9.05 10.42 1.36
N PHE A 331 -9.89 9.96 2.30
CA PHE A 331 -11.33 10.02 2.16
C PHE A 331 -11.86 11.43 1.83
N PRO A 332 -11.41 12.53 2.51
CA PRO A 332 -11.86 13.87 2.18
C PRO A 332 -11.49 14.26 0.74
N LEU A 333 -10.30 13.92 0.28
CA LEU A 333 -9.83 14.24 -1.08
C LEU A 333 -10.64 13.49 -2.15
N GLN A 334 -10.93 12.21 -1.90
CA GLN A 334 -11.76 11.39 -2.80
C GLN A 334 -13.19 11.91 -2.86
N ALA A 335 -13.76 12.30 -1.72
CA ALA A 335 -15.09 12.91 -1.66
C ALA A 335 -15.14 14.23 -2.41
N LEU A 336 -14.14 15.10 -2.23
CA LEU A 336 -14.01 16.37 -2.94
C LEU A 336 -13.81 16.17 -4.44
N LEU A 337 -13.04 15.17 -4.87
CA LEU A 337 -12.89 14.83 -6.28
C LEU A 337 -14.24 14.51 -6.92
N VAL A 338 -15.00 13.60 -6.32
CA VAL A 338 -16.27 13.14 -6.86
C VAL A 338 -17.31 14.27 -6.82
N ALA A 339 -17.49 14.92 -5.66
CA ALA A 339 -18.45 16.01 -5.49
C ALA A 339 -18.10 17.23 -6.37
N GLY A 340 -16.83 17.61 -6.42
CA GLY A 340 -16.35 18.72 -7.23
C GLY A 340 -16.53 18.46 -8.73
N TRP A 341 -16.22 17.24 -9.20
CA TRP A 341 -16.47 16.86 -10.59
C TRP A 341 -17.97 16.85 -10.93
N MET A 342 -18.79 16.32 -10.04
CA MET A 342 -20.27 16.35 -10.19
C MET A 342 -20.78 17.78 -10.29
N ALA A 343 -20.37 18.67 -9.38
CA ALA A 343 -20.76 20.08 -9.42
C ALA A 343 -20.26 20.78 -10.69
N TRP A 344 -19.03 20.46 -11.10
CA TRP A 344 -18.47 20.97 -12.35
C TRP A 344 -19.30 20.57 -13.58
N ARG A 345 -19.75 19.35 -13.65
CA ARG A 345 -20.57 18.84 -14.76
C ARG A 345 -21.98 19.44 -14.82
N HIS A 346 -22.54 19.82 -13.66
CA HIS A 346 -23.88 20.42 -13.58
C HIS A 346 -23.91 21.93 -13.75
N ARG A 347 -22.74 22.59 -13.74
CA ARG A 347 -22.68 24.03 -13.96
C ARG A 347 -23.03 24.39 -15.42
N LYS A 348 -23.48 25.63 -15.63
CA LYS A 348 -23.61 26.16 -16.98
C LYS A 348 -22.26 26.18 -17.71
N PRO A 349 -22.21 25.79 -18.99
CA PRO A 349 -20.96 25.84 -19.76
C PRO A 349 -20.33 27.26 -19.69
N LEU A 350 -19.01 27.27 -19.52
CA LEU A 350 -18.28 28.56 -19.60
C LEU A 350 -18.41 29.16 -21.00
N PRO A 351 -18.39 30.49 -21.12
CA PRO A 351 -18.46 31.16 -22.43
C PRO A 351 -17.43 30.59 -23.40
N GLY A 352 -17.88 30.09 -24.53
CA GLY A 352 -17.06 29.48 -25.58
C GLY A 352 -16.55 28.05 -25.31
N ALA A 353 -16.92 27.42 -24.20
CA ALA A 353 -16.72 25.99 -24.03
C ALA A 353 -17.77 25.25 -24.86
N ALA A 354 -17.38 24.12 -25.45
CA ALA A 354 -18.33 23.18 -26.04
C ALA A 354 -19.30 22.69 -24.95
N ALA A 355 -20.59 22.62 -25.28
CA ALA A 355 -21.56 21.96 -24.40
C ALA A 355 -21.10 20.52 -24.17
N PRO A 356 -21.29 19.97 -22.95
CA PRO A 356 -21.01 18.56 -22.71
C PRO A 356 -21.76 17.70 -23.72
N ALA A 357 -21.08 16.86 -24.45
CA ALA A 357 -21.67 15.99 -25.47
C ALA A 357 -22.66 14.97 -24.90
N HIS A 358 -22.67 14.77 -23.57
CA HIS A 358 -23.42 13.74 -22.88
C HIS A 358 -24.14 14.32 -21.65
N PRO A 359 -25.29 13.72 -21.25
CA PRO A 359 -26.03 14.19 -20.09
C PRO A 359 -25.15 14.18 -18.83
N PRO A 360 -25.40 15.09 -17.87
CA PRO A 360 -24.70 15.11 -16.61
C PRO A 360 -24.92 13.81 -15.85
N ALA A 361 -23.95 13.40 -15.06
CA ALA A 361 -24.09 12.29 -14.14
C ALA A 361 -25.14 12.62 -13.07
N ASP A 362 -25.86 11.59 -12.61
CA ASP A 362 -27.01 11.73 -11.75
C ASP A 362 -26.62 11.78 -10.26
N TRP A 363 -26.95 12.86 -9.52
CA TRP A 363 -26.68 12.98 -8.09
C TRP A 363 -27.32 11.86 -7.25
N PRO A 364 -28.58 11.47 -7.45
CA PRO A 364 -29.13 10.29 -6.77
C PRO A 364 -28.33 9.02 -7.01
N ALA A 365 -27.79 8.82 -8.21
CA ALA A 365 -26.99 7.64 -8.51
C ALA A 365 -25.64 7.64 -7.78
N VAL A 366 -24.92 8.78 -7.69
CA VAL A 366 -23.65 8.86 -6.96
C VAL A 366 -23.87 8.71 -5.45
N ILE A 367 -24.93 9.33 -4.91
CA ILE A 367 -25.30 9.19 -3.49
C ILE A 367 -25.70 7.75 -3.19
N GLY A 368 -26.56 7.14 -4.04
CA GLY A 368 -26.97 5.75 -3.89
C GLY A 368 -25.80 4.77 -3.93
N GLY A 369 -24.81 5.00 -4.80
CA GLY A 369 -23.57 4.23 -4.85
C GLY A 369 -22.73 4.38 -3.57
N GLY A 370 -22.59 5.61 -3.09
CA GLY A 370 -21.90 5.89 -1.83
C GLY A 370 -22.60 5.24 -0.63
N LEU A 371 -23.91 5.39 -0.51
CA LEU A 371 -24.68 4.76 0.55
C LEU A 371 -24.61 3.22 0.48
N GLY A 372 -24.73 2.64 -0.72
CA GLY A 372 -24.61 1.19 -0.89
C GLY A 372 -23.24 0.65 -0.44
N ALA A 373 -22.16 1.34 -0.81
CA ALA A 373 -20.82 0.96 -0.34
C ALA A 373 -20.64 1.18 1.16
N ALA A 374 -21.20 2.27 1.71
CA ALA A 374 -21.17 2.54 3.16
C ALA A 374 -21.90 1.44 3.95
N VAL A 375 -23.05 0.94 3.45
CA VAL A 375 -23.76 -0.19 4.06
C VAL A 375 -22.90 -1.45 4.05
N LEU A 376 -22.21 -1.73 2.94
CA LEU A 376 -21.34 -2.92 2.85
C LEU A 376 -20.13 -2.88 3.77
N ILE A 377 -19.62 -1.70 4.11
CA ILE A 377 -18.52 -1.55 5.09
C ILE A 377 -19.02 -1.14 6.48
N TYR A 378 -20.34 -1.05 6.70
CA TYR A 378 -20.90 -0.57 7.98
C TYR A 378 -20.44 -1.37 9.20
N PRO A 379 -20.39 -2.72 9.16
CA PRO A 379 -19.88 -3.49 10.30
C PRO A 379 -18.44 -3.12 10.68
N PHE A 380 -17.59 -2.87 9.69
CA PHE A 380 -16.23 -2.34 9.90
C PHE A 380 -16.26 -0.92 10.46
N LEU A 381 -17.08 -0.03 9.88
CA LEU A 381 -17.13 1.39 10.32
C LEU A 381 -17.50 1.54 11.79
N THR A 382 -18.42 0.73 12.31
CA THR A 382 -18.82 0.79 13.71
C THR A 382 -17.70 0.38 14.66
N ALA A 383 -16.98 -0.68 14.36
CA ALA A 383 -15.84 -1.14 15.14
C ALA A 383 -14.67 -0.14 15.06
N PHE A 384 -14.33 0.29 13.84
CA PHE A 384 -13.25 1.23 13.59
C PHE A 384 -13.48 2.60 14.26
N ALA A 385 -14.69 3.18 14.15
CA ALA A 385 -15.00 4.45 14.75
C ALA A 385 -14.94 4.42 16.29
N ALA A 386 -15.23 3.26 16.90
CA ALA A 386 -15.16 3.09 18.35
C ALA A 386 -13.72 2.97 18.88
N LYS A 387 -12.76 2.60 18.02
CA LYS A 387 -11.36 2.29 18.38
C LYS A 387 -10.34 3.26 17.82
N SER A 388 -10.66 3.94 16.70
CA SER A 388 -9.73 4.89 16.09
C SER A 388 -9.45 6.07 17.01
N GLN A 389 -8.19 6.50 17.05
CA GLN A 389 -7.79 7.70 17.76
C GLN A 389 -8.46 8.94 17.14
N PRO A 390 -9.03 9.85 17.93
CA PRO A 390 -9.59 11.09 17.40
C PRO A 390 -8.47 11.96 16.84
N THR A 391 -8.63 12.39 15.59
CA THR A 391 -7.70 13.26 14.90
C THR A 391 -8.40 14.54 14.50
N ALA A 392 -7.95 15.66 15.04
CA ALA A 392 -8.51 16.96 14.76
C ALA A 392 -7.93 17.56 13.45
N MET A 393 -8.75 18.33 12.72
CA MET A 393 -8.27 19.18 11.65
C MET A 393 -7.74 20.48 12.21
N LYS A 394 -6.48 20.82 11.91
CA LYS A 394 -5.80 22.02 12.40
C LYS A 394 -5.37 22.92 11.23
N LEU A 395 -5.23 24.22 11.54
CA LEU A 395 -4.56 25.15 10.63
C LEU A 395 -3.04 25.00 10.75
N VAL A 396 -2.34 25.03 9.62
CA VAL A 396 -0.88 25.06 9.59
C VAL A 396 -0.40 26.39 10.15
N GLN A 397 0.45 26.36 11.16
CA GLN A 397 1.05 27.58 11.72
C GLN A 397 2.15 28.12 10.79
N ALA A 398 2.45 29.40 10.88
CA ALA A 398 3.44 30.06 10.00
C ALA A 398 4.82 29.36 10.00
N ILE A 399 5.21 28.79 11.15
CA ILE A 399 6.48 28.09 11.32
C ILE A 399 6.45 26.65 10.77
N ASP A 400 5.27 26.06 10.61
CA ASP A 400 5.06 24.68 10.15
C ASP A 400 4.87 24.56 8.63
N HIS A 401 4.84 25.69 7.91
CA HIS A 401 4.78 25.65 6.46
C HIS A 401 6.02 25.00 5.87
N THR A 402 5.80 24.29 4.76
CA THR A 402 6.90 23.69 4.00
C THR A 402 7.83 24.78 3.47
N PRO A 403 9.16 24.71 3.70
CA PRO A 403 10.11 25.66 3.12
C PRO A 403 9.93 25.75 1.60
N VAL A 404 9.88 26.95 1.06
CA VAL A 404 9.52 27.21 -0.35
C VAL A 404 10.39 26.40 -1.33
N ALA A 405 11.71 26.33 -1.07
CA ALA A 405 12.62 25.58 -1.94
C ALA A 405 12.30 24.09 -1.95
N GLN A 406 11.98 23.51 -0.79
CA GLN A 406 11.58 22.10 -0.68
C GLN A 406 10.23 21.85 -1.36
N PHE A 407 9.25 22.72 -1.14
CA PHE A 407 7.94 22.62 -1.78
C PHE A 407 8.08 22.67 -3.31
N LEU A 408 8.85 23.60 -3.83
CA LEU A 408 9.12 23.71 -5.27
C LEU A 408 9.89 22.49 -5.79
N ALA A 409 10.95 22.06 -5.12
CA ALA A 409 11.73 20.89 -5.54
C ALA A 409 10.88 19.63 -5.60
N LEU A 410 10.00 19.42 -4.61
CA LEU A 410 9.13 18.25 -4.55
C LEU A 410 8.02 18.27 -5.60
N HIS A 411 7.38 19.45 -5.78
CA HIS A 411 6.13 19.56 -6.54
C HIS A 411 6.27 20.16 -7.94
N TRP A 412 7.48 20.58 -8.40
CA TRP A 412 7.62 21.27 -9.69
C TRP A 412 6.97 20.54 -10.88
N PRO A 413 7.01 19.17 -11.02
CA PRO A 413 6.37 18.54 -12.17
C PRO A 413 4.84 18.69 -12.12
N MET A 414 4.26 18.64 -10.91
CA MET A 414 2.83 18.85 -10.69
C MET A 414 2.46 20.30 -10.95
N LEU A 415 3.24 21.26 -10.43
CA LEU A 415 3.04 22.70 -10.69
C LEU A 415 3.12 23.02 -12.18
N VAL A 416 4.09 22.46 -12.90
CA VAL A 416 4.21 22.57 -14.35
C VAL A 416 2.96 22.05 -15.06
N MET A 417 2.46 20.88 -14.70
CA MET A 417 1.24 20.32 -15.29
C MET A 417 0.00 21.16 -14.97
N ILE A 418 -0.12 21.70 -13.75
CA ILE A 418 -1.22 22.61 -13.36
C ILE A 418 -1.17 23.89 -14.21
N VAL A 419 -0.02 24.54 -14.28
CA VAL A 419 0.16 25.79 -15.05
C VAL A 419 -0.10 25.55 -16.54
N LEU A 420 0.41 24.47 -17.12
CA LEU A 420 0.15 24.10 -18.50
C LEU A 420 -1.34 23.79 -18.74
N GLY A 421 -1.99 23.11 -17.80
CA GLY A 421 -3.44 22.84 -17.85
C GLY A 421 -4.27 24.12 -17.89
N LEU A 422 -3.93 25.09 -17.04
CA LEU A 422 -4.54 26.42 -17.04
C LEU A 422 -4.25 27.15 -18.36
N ALA A 423 -2.99 27.22 -18.80
CA ALA A 423 -2.59 27.92 -20.00
C ALA A 423 -3.26 27.36 -21.27
N VAL A 424 -3.30 26.03 -21.44
CA VAL A 424 -3.99 25.38 -22.56
C VAL A 424 -5.50 25.64 -22.52
N SER A 425 -6.12 25.59 -21.34
CA SER A 425 -7.54 25.84 -21.17
C SER A 425 -7.92 27.29 -21.42
N LEU A 426 -7.05 28.25 -21.09
CA LEU A 426 -7.27 29.68 -21.38
C LEU A 426 -7.06 30.00 -22.86
N ALA A 427 -6.03 29.39 -23.49
CA ALA A 427 -5.69 29.65 -24.89
C ALA A 427 -6.70 29.00 -25.85
N LYS A 428 -7.23 27.81 -25.50
CA LYS A 428 -8.12 27.01 -26.35
C LYS A 428 -9.46 26.75 -25.67
N ARG A 429 -10.53 27.38 -26.18
CA ARG A 429 -11.88 27.30 -25.60
C ARG A 429 -12.40 25.84 -25.47
N GLU A 430 -12.06 24.99 -26.41
CA GLU A 430 -12.44 23.56 -26.39
C GLU A 430 -11.88 22.77 -25.19
N TRP A 431 -10.80 23.27 -24.56
CA TRP A 431 -10.15 22.66 -23.39
C TRP A 431 -10.64 23.24 -22.05
N ARG A 432 -11.63 24.15 -22.05
CA ARG A 432 -12.25 24.74 -20.85
C ARG A 432 -13.22 23.79 -20.15
N GLY A 433 -13.14 22.50 -20.43
CA GLY A 433 -13.88 21.44 -19.76
C GLY A 433 -13.05 20.79 -18.66
N ILE A 434 -12.86 19.47 -18.79
CA ILE A 434 -12.22 18.64 -17.79
C ILE A 434 -10.76 19.03 -17.47
N THR A 435 -10.00 19.57 -18.45
CA THR A 435 -8.61 20.00 -18.21
C THR A 435 -8.56 21.18 -17.25
N LEU A 436 -9.43 22.17 -17.44
CA LEU A 436 -9.53 23.31 -16.52
C LEU A 436 -9.99 22.86 -15.14
N TYR A 437 -10.96 21.95 -15.07
CA TYR A 437 -11.41 21.39 -13.81
C TYR A 437 -10.23 20.79 -13.02
N PHE A 438 -9.49 19.85 -13.61
CA PHE A 438 -8.38 19.21 -12.90
C PHE A 438 -7.25 20.19 -12.55
N ALA A 439 -6.92 21.15 -13.43
CA ALA A 439 -5.89 22.15 -13.13
C ALA A 439 -6.27 23.02 -11.93
N VAL A 440 -7.52 23.51 -11.87
CA VAL A 440 -8.02 24.31 -10.74
C VAL A 440 -8.17 23.45 -9.49
N PHE A 441 -8.79 22.29 -9.61
CA PHE A 441 -9.07 21.40 -8.48
C PHE A 441 -7.78 20.96 -7.78
N LEU A 442 -6.81 20.45 -8.53
CA LEU A 442 -5.54 19.99 -7.97
C LEU A 442 -4.69 21.14 -7.42
N GLY A 443 -4.71 22.30 -8.08
CA GLY A 443 -4.05 23.51 -7.59
C GLY A 443 -4.63 23.99 -6.26
N LEU A 444 -5.96 24.01 -6.14
CA LEU A 444 -6.62 24.37 -4.88
C LEU A 444 -6.36 23.38 -3.76
N LEU A 445 -6.38 22.09 -4.04
CA LEU A 445 -6.08 21.07 -3.03
C LEU A 445 -4.61 21.09 -2.60
N LEU A 446 -3.67 21.34 -3.51
CA LEU A 446 -2.27 21.49 -3.17
C LEU A 446 -2.07 22.70 -2.26
N PHE A 447 -2.71 23.84 -2.58
CA PHE A 447 -2.71 25.01 -1.73
C PHE A 447 -3.35 24.73 -0.37
N ALA A 448 -4.50 24.05 -0.34
CA ALA A 448 -5.18 23.70 0.91
C ALA A 448 -4.33 22.81 1.82
N SER A 449 -3.51 21.90 1.25
CA SER A 449 -2.62 21.04 2.03
C SER A 449 -1.50 21.80 2.76
N GLU A 450 -1.23 23.05 2.37
CA GLU A 450 -0.34 23.96 3.09
C GLU A 450 -1.08 24.83 4.13
N MET A 451 -2.40 24.86 4.08
CA MET A 451 -3.21 25.66 5.02
C MET A 451 -3.78 24.83 6.16
N ILE A 452 -4.10 23.58 5.90
CA ILE A 452 -4.73 22.67 6.85
C ILE A 452 -4.03 21.30 6.88
N HIS A 453 -4.06 20.66 8.00
CA HIS A 453 -3.64 19.26 8.18
C HIS A 453 -4.53 18.53 9.18
N VAL A 454 -4.49 17.24 9.15
CA VAL A 454 -5.04 16.38 10.21
C VAL A 454 -3.93 16.15 11.23
N ASP A 455 -4.22 16.42 12.48
CA ASP A 455 -3.28 16.27 13.59
C ASP A 455 -2.83 14.81 13.73
N ASP A 456 -1.52 14.60 13.67
CA ASP A 456 -0.98 13.25 13.83
C ASP A 456 -0.87 12.91 15.30
N PRO A 457 -1.40 11.74 15.74
CA PRO A 457 -1.30 11.32 17.15
C PRO A 457 0.14 11.23 17.67
N SER A 458 1.14 11.07 16.79
CA SER A 458 2.55 11.05 17.17
C SER A 458 3.08 12.41 17.65
N GLY A 459 2.42 13.52 17.24
CA GLY A 459 2.77 14.89 17.65
C GLY A 459 4.18 15.35 17.30
N GLY A 460 4.61 16.48 17.82
CA GLY A 460 5.96 17.02 17.64
C GLY A 460 6.31 17.21 16.19
N LYS A 461 7.51 16.78 15.76
CA LYS A 461 7.97 16.87 14.36
C LYS A 461 7.11 16.08 13.37
N TYR A 462 6.32 15.13 13.84
CA TYR A 462 5.46 14.28 13.02
C TYR A 462 4.03 14.82 12.86
N GLU A 463 3.69 15.96 13.48
CA GLU A 463 2.33 16.51 13.53
C GLU A 463 1.63 16.61 12.15
N ARG A 464 2.39 16.89 11.08
CA ARG A 464 1.88 16.97 9.69
C ARG A 464 2.22 15.74 8.84
N THR A 465 3.02 14.81 9.33
CA THR A 465 3.66 13.75 8.53
C THR A 465 2.64 12.92 7.76
N ASN A 466 1.65 12.33 8.43
CA ASN A 466 0.66 11.50 7.77
C ASN A 466 -0.23 12.29 6.80
N SER A 467 -0.58 13.54 7.13
CA SER A 467 -1.35 14.40 6.22
C SER A 467 -0.61 14.63 4.92
N VAL A 468 0.63 15.14 4.98
CA VAL A 468 1.38 15.46 3.75
C VAL A 468 1.77 14.19 3.00
N MET A 469 2.17 13.12 3.69
CA MET A 469 2.53 11.85 3.10
C MET A 469 1.39 11.28 2.24
N LYS A 470 0.20 11.20 2.80
CA LYS A 470 -0.98 10.61 2.14
C LYS A 470 -1.62 11.57 1.13
N TRP A 471 -1.76 12.87 1.49
CA TRP A 471 -2.42 13.85 0.62
C TRP A 471 -1.57 14.21 -0.60
N TRP A 472 -0.28 14.50 -0.42
CA TRP A 472 0.60 14.80 -1.56
C TRP A 472 0.79 13.59 -2.47
N GLY A 473 0.91 12.39 -1.92
CA GLY A 473 0.97 11.15 -2.71
C GLY A 473 -0.29 10.95 -3.56
N TRP A 474 -1.48 11.20 -2.98
CA TRP A 474 -2.75 11.17 -3.68
C TRP A 474 -2.84 12.26 -4.76
N LEU A 475 -2.47 13.51 -4.43
CA LEU A 475 -2.47 14.64 -5.36
C LEU A 475 -1.51 14.41 -6.54
N TRP A 476 -0.30 13.93 -6.25
CA TRP A 476 0.68 13.55 -7.25
C TRP A 476 0.11 12.50 -8.21
N THR A 477 -0.45 11.43 -7.66
CA THR A 477 -1.05 10.36 -8.44
C THR A 477 -2.22 10.86 -9.30
N ALA A 478 -3.12 11.65 -8.74
CA ALA A 478 -4.23 12.27 -9.48
C ALA A 478 -3.72 13.19 -10.60
N CYS A 479 -2.68 13.97 -10.33
CA CYS A 479 -2.08 14.89 -11.31
C CYS A 479 -1.43 14.12 -12.47
N VAL A 480 -0.62 13.11 -12.18
CA VAL A 480 0.02 12.27 -13.22
C VAL A 480 -1.04 11.61 -14.10
N ILE A 481 -2.07 10.99 -13.50
CA ILE A 481 -3.12 10.30 -14.26
C ILE A 481 -3.96 11.31 -15.06
N ALA A 482 -4.55 12.30 -14.40
CA ALA A 482 -5.53 13.19 -15.03
C ALA A 482 -4.86 14.26 -15.93
N LEU A 483 -4.08 15.17 -15.34
CA LEU A 483 -3.43 16.24 -16.12
C LEU A 483 -2.36 15.70 -17.06
N GLY A 484 -1.55 14.71 -16.62
CA GLY A 484 -0.58 14.07 -17.48
C GLY A 484 -1.22 13.50 -18.75
N SER A 485 -2.33 12.77 -18.62
CA SER A 485 -3.05 12.22 -19.79
C SER A 485 -3.65 13.30 -20.68
N LEU A 486 -4.31 14.29 -20.08
CA LEU A 486 -4.95 15.36 -20.83
C LEU A 486 -3.91 16.20 -21.58
N LEU A 487 -2.80 16.56 -20.95
CA LEU A 487 -1.74 17.36 -21.55
C LEU A 487 -0.96 16.60 -22.64
N LEU A 488 -0.66 15.31 -22.41
CA LEU A 488 -0.04 14.44 -23.43
C LEU A 488 -0.98 14.18 -24.61
N GLY A 489 -2.29 14.23 -24.39
CA GLY A 489 -3.33 14.18 -25.44
C GLY A 489 -3.63 15.52 -26.10
N SER A 490 -3.10 16.63 -25.59
CA SER A 490 -3.36 17.98 -26.07
C SER A 490 -2.89 18.18 -27.50
N PRO A 491 -3.59 19.02 -28.30
CA PRO A 491 -3.11 19.47 -29.62
C PRO A 491 -1.86 20.37 -29.51
N SER A 492 -1.59 20.97 -28.35
CA SER A 492 -0.39 21.77 -28.11
C SER A 492 0.87 20.88 -28.06
N ARG A 493 1.74 21.02 -29.05
CA ARG A 493 3.02 20.27 -29.04
C ARG A 493 3.90 20.61 -27.85
N TRP A 494 3.91 21.87 -27.43
CA TRP A 494 4.71 22.32 -26.30
C TRP A 494 4.20 21.72 -24.99
N ALA A 495 2.89 21.73 -24.75
CA ALA A 495 2.31 21.08 -23.58
C ALA A 495 2.65 19.60 -23.51
N ARG A 496 2.56 18.87 -24.65
CA ARG A 496 2.94 17.47 -24.73
C ARG A 496 4.41 17.22 -24.39
N TRP A 497 5.33 18.00 -25.00
CA TRP A 497 6.75 17.78 -24.79
C TRP A 497 7.21 18.18 -23.38
N ILE A 498 6.74 19.31 -22.84
CA ILE A 498 7.08 19.73 -21.49
C ILE A 498 6.55 18.73 -20.47
N THR A 499 5.28 18.31 -20.58
CA THR A 499 4.72 17.27 -19.72
C THR A 499 5.48 15.95 -19.86
N GLY A 500 5.79 15.54 -21.10
CA GLY A 500 6.55 14.32 -21.35
C GLY A 500 7.95 14.35 -20.75
N ALA A 501 8.65 15.47 -20.85
CA ALA A 501 9.97 15.67 -20.25
C ALA A 501 9.88 15.64 -18.71
N SER A 502 8.88 16.34 -18.13
CA SER A 502 8.66 16.34 -16.68
C SER A 502 8.42 14.93 -16.14
N LEU A 503 7.58 14.13 -16.82
CA LEU A 503 7.31 12.75 -16.43
C LEU A 503 8.54 11.84 -16.67
N ALA A 504 9.28 12.03 -17.75
CA ALA A 504 10.49 11.25 -18.03
C ALA A 504 11.57 11.47 -16.96
N VAL A 505 11.74 12.69 -16.50
CA VAL A 505 12.71 13.01 -15.42
C VAL A 505 12.36 12.27 -14.13
N THR A 506 11.10 12.15 -13.76
CA THR A 506 10.72 11.39 -12.55
C THR A 506 11.05 9.90 -12.67
N CYS A 507 11.11 9.34 -13.88
CA CYS A 507 11.48 7.94 -14.10
C CYS A 507 12.95 7.62 -13.75
N PHE A 508 13.82 8.61 -13.63
CA PHE A 508 15.19 8.38 -13.16
C PHE A 508 15.23 7.78 -11.75
N TYR A 509 14.18 7.95 -10.96
CA TYR A 509 14.02 7.29 -9.67
C TYR A 509 14.23 5.77 -9.73
N ALA A 510 13.83 5.13 -10.83
CA ALA A 510 14.07 3.71 -11.03
C ALA A 510 15.55 3.34 -11.00
N ALA A 511 16.45 4.24 -11.43
CA ALA A 511 17.88 4.00 -11.34
C ALA A 511 18.39 3.99 -9.90
N ASP A 512 17.87 4.89 -9.05
CA ASP A 512 18.20 4.96 -7.61
C ASP A 512 17.78 3.67 -6.91
N VAL A 513 16.56 3.22 -7.20
CA VAL A 513 16.00 1.98 -6.65
C VAL A 513 16.80 0.76 -7.10
N VAL A 514 17.12 0.66 -8.39
CA VAL A 514 17.94 -0.45 -8.91
C VAL A 514 19.34 -0.42 -8.29
N SER A 515 19.94 0.75 -8.13
CA SER A 515 21.24 0.91 -7.47
C SER A 515 21.19 0.38 -6.03
N TYR A 516 20.20 0.79 -5.25
CA TYR A 516 20.01 0.32 -3.88
C TYR A 516 19.87 -1.22 -3.80
N PHE A 517 18.93 -1.78 -4.54
CA PHE A 517 18.67 -3.22 -4.47
C PHE A 517 19.75 -4.09 -5.11
N ARG A 518 20.56 -3.54 -5.99
CA ARG A 518 21.72 -4.23 -6.56
C ARG A 518 22.74 -4.61 -5.49
N HIS A 519 22.85 -3.79 -4.43
CA HIS A 519 23.80 -4.02 -3.35
C HIS A 519 23.20 -4.82 -2.17
N THR A 520 21.88 -4.79 -1.97
CA THR A 520 21.26 -5.26 -0.73
C THR A 520 20.50 -6.59 -0.78
N GLY A 521 20.02 -7.09 -1.91
CA GLY A 521 18.99 -8.13 -1.85
C GLY A 521 19.16 -9.35 -2.76
N GLN A 522 20.32 -9.56 -3.38
CA GLN A 522 20.43 -10.55 -4.45
C GLN A 522 20.48 -12.02 -4.00
N ALA A 523 20.89 -12.29 -2.77
CA ALA A 523 21.03 -13.66 -2.24
C ALA A 523 19.67 -14.40 -2.12
N ASP A 524 18.57 -13.66 -2.03
CA ASP A 524 17.24 -14.21 -1.78
C ASP A 524 16.38 -14.30 -3.05
N ARG A 525 16.97 -14.01 -4.22
CA ARG A 525 16.27 -14.02 -5.51
C ARG A 525 15.52 -15.32 -5.75
N GLY A 526 14.26 -15.21 -6.13
CA GLY A 526 13.38 -16.34 -6.40
C GLY A 526 12.74 -16.98 -5.17
N GLN A 527 13.10 -16.55 -3.96
CA GLN A 527 12.53 -17.07 -2.71
C GLN A 527 11.24 -16.30 -2.36
N LEU A 528 10.20 -16.50 -3.17
CA LEU A 528 8.94 -15.74 -3.09
C LEU A 528 8.19 -15.87 -1.76
N HIS A 529 8.59 -16.81 -0.89
CA HIS A 529 8.05 -16.87 0.47
C HIS A 529 8.48 -15.69 1.37
N GLY A 530 9.39 -14.84 0.92
CA GLY A 530 9.78 -13.59 1.55
C GLY A 530 10.71 -13.69 2.76
N ALA A 531 10.89 -14.88 3.34
CA ALA A 531 11.72 -15.11 4.52
C ALA A 531 13.20 -15.41 4.19
N GLY A 532 13.63 -15.22 2.93
CA GLY A 532 14.96 -15.64 2.46
C GLY A 532 16.11 -15.05 3.27
N VAL A 533 15.99 -13.79 3.68
CA VAL A 533 17.00 -13.09 4.49
C VAL A 533 17.25 -13.79 5.84
N TYR A 534 16.23 -14.41 6.42
CA TYR A 534 16.31 -15.12 7.72
C TYR A 534 16.69 -16.58 7.56
N THR A 535 16.28 -17.23 6.47
CA THR A 535 16.38 -18.68 6.28
C THR A 535 17.64 -19.12 5.54
N ARG A 536 18.67 -18.29 5.49
CA ARG A 536 19.98 -18.62 4.92
C ARG A 536 20.64 -19.74 5.70
N GLU A 537 20.60 -19.66 7.03
CA GLU A 537 21.10 -20.68 7.92
C GLU A 537 20.10 -21.87 7.96
N PRO A 538 20.57 -23.14 7.76
CA PRO A 538 19.70 -24.31 7.81
C PRO A 538 18.91 -24.43 9.12
N VAL A 539 19.57 -24.15 10.24
CA VAL A 539 18.97 -24.17 11.59
C VAL A 539 17.77 -23.27 11.71
N VAL A 540 17.89 -22.01 11.22
CA VAL A 540 16.82 -21.04 11.23
C VAL A 540 15.69 -21.45 10.28
N ARG A 541 16.04 -21.93 9.09
CA ARG A 541 15.06 -22.41 8.11
C ARG A 541 14.22 -23.57 8.66
N ASP A 542 14.83 -24.52 9.35
CA ASP A 542 14.12 -25.67 9.92
C ASP A 542 13.22 -25.24 11.09
N MET A 543 13.64 -24.24 11.88
CA MET A 543 12.81 -23.63 12.92
C MET A 543 11.58 -22.92 12.33
N PHE A 544 11.74 -22.15 11.24
CA PHE A 544 10.62 -21.52 10.54
C PHE A 544 9.62 -22.55 10.02
N ARG A 545 10.10 -23.64 9.40
CA ARG A 545 9.25 -24.74 8.91
C ARG A 545 8.49 -25.40 10.04
N TYR A 546 9.20 -25.77 11.10
CA TYR A 546 8.57 -26.37 12.27
C TYR A 546 7.46 -25.51 12.83
N LEU A 547 7.72 -24.22 13.01
CA LEU A 547 6.74 -23.30 13.57
C LEU A 547 5.54 -23.10 12.62
N ALA A 548 5.76 -23.08 11.31
CA ALA A 548 4.68 -22.98 10.32
C ALA A 548 3.75 -24.20 10.35
N ASP A 549 4.32 -25.42 10.48
CA ASP A 549 3.57 -26.68 10.48
C ASP A 549 2.96 -27.03 11.85
N ALA A 550 3.46 -26.41 12.93
CA ALA A 550 3.01 -26.66 14.30
C ALA A 550 1.56 -26.17 14.53
N PRO A 551 0.81 -26.72 15.48
CA PRO A 551 -0.52 -26.24 15.85
C PRO A 551 -0.56 -24.76 16.19
N GLN A 552 -1.73 -24.11 16.02
CA GLN A 552 -1.93 -22.71 16.40
C GLN A 552 -1.66 -22.47 17.89
N GLY A 553 -1.13 -21.33 18.23
CA GLY A 553 -0.83 -20.93 19.60
C GLY A 553 0.02 -19.66 19.63
N ILE A 554 0.02 -18.98 20.78
CA ILE A 554 0.78 -17.73 20.97
C ILE A 554 2.28 -18.04 20.97
N VAL A 555 3.00 -17.31 20.14
CA VAL A 555 4.47 -17.34 20.05
C VAL A 555 5.02 -16.19 20.90
N LEU A 556 6.04 -16.47 21.69
CA LEU A 556 6.82 -15.44 22.35
C LEU A 556 8.13 -15.26 21.62
N GLU A 557 8.43 -14.03 21.24
CA GLU A 557 9.71 -13.59 20.68
C GLU A 557 10.28 -12.42 21.49
N ASN A 558 11.59 -12.26 21.47
CA ASN A 558 12.25 -11.16 22.14
C ASN A 558 11.91 -9.82 21.48
N ILE A 559 11.90 -8.75 22.28
CA ILE A 559 11.72 -7.39 21.79
C ILE A 559 13.08 -6.72 21.70
N TYR A 560 13.61 -6.59 20.48
CA TYR A 560 14.92 -6.04 20.22
C TYR A 560 14.93 -4.52 20.12
N ASP A 561 13.79 -3.93 19.69
CA ASP A 561 13.59 -2.48 19.58
C ASP A 561 12.08 -2.15 19.63
N GLY A 562 11.76 -0.87 19.76
CA GLY A 562 10.37 -0.39 19.81
C GLY A 562 9.59 -0.58 18.50
N ALA A 563 10.25 -0.53 17.36
CA ALA A 563 9.70 -0.73 16.03
C ALA A 563 10.81 -1.08 15.03
N TYR A 564 10.44 -1.45 13.81
CA TYR A 564 11.37 -1.75 12.69
C TYR A 564 12.49 -2.73 13.08
N SER A 565 12.15 -3.75 13.83
CA SER A 565 13.06 -4.79 14.32
C SER A 565 12.57 -6.19 13.95
N ASP A 566 13.43 -7.20 14.17
CA ASP A 566 13.09 -8.61 13.91
C ASP A 566 12.12 -9.22 14.94
N SER A 567 11.61 -8.42 15.88
CA SER A 567 10.63 -8.88 16.88
C SER A 567 9.32 -9.32 16.21
N GLY A 568 8.85 -10.53 16.51
CA GLY A 568 7.61 -11.09 15.97
C GLY A 568 7.72 -11.68 14.55
N ILE A 569 8.92 -11.77 13.99
CA ILE A 569 9.10 -12.20 12.58
C ILE A 569 8.80 -13.68 12.37
N HIS A 570 9.17 -14.56 13.30
CA HIS A 570 8.91 -15.98 13.19
C HIS A 570 7.41 -16.26 13.25
N ALA A 571 6.70 -15.61 14.18
CA ALA A 571 5.25 -15.69 14.30
C ALA A 571 4.54 -15.18 13.03
N ALA A 572 4.95 -14.03 12.49
CA ALA A 572 4.36 -13.42 11.31
C ALA A 572 4.47 -14.33 10.08
N PHE A 573 5.64 -14.93 9.82
CA PHE A 573 5.81 -15.87 8.70
C PHE A 573 5.12 -17.22 8.93
N ALA A 574 4.95 -17.62 10.20
CA ALA A 574 4.20 -18.83 10.55
C ALA A 574 2.68 -18.63 10.56
N GLY A 575 2.18 -17.40 10.37
CA GLY A 575 0.75 -17.07 10.46
C GLY A 575 0.19 -17.32 11.85
N LYS A 576 0.97 -17.03 12.90
CA LYS A 576 0.60 -17.24 14.31
C LYS A 576 0.60 -15.92 15.07
N PRO A 577 -0.20 -15.80 16.14
CA PRO A 577 -0.14 -14.64 17.02
C PRO A 577 1.20 -14.63 17.80
N VAL A 578 1.83 -13.48 17.88
CA VAL A 578 2.92 -13.19 18.81
C VAL A 578 2.36 -12.55 20.06
N LEU A 579 2.96 -12.80 21.22
CA LEU A 579 2.45 -12.25 22.50
C LEU A 579 2.45 -10.71 22.49
N LEU A 580 3.46 -10.09 21.88
CA LEU A 580 3.56 -8.65 21.70
C LEU A 580 4.32 -8.36 20.40
N GLY A 581 3.72 -7.59 19.51
CA GLY A 581 4.36 -7.06 18.32
C GLY A 581 5.24 -5.83 18.62
N TRP A 582 5.40 -4.92 17.68
CA TRP A 582 6.20 -3.70 17.87
C TRP A 582 5.51 -2.73 18.83
N PRO A 583 6.08 -2.45 20.02
CA PRO A 583 5.43 -1.64 21.05
C PRO A 583 5.05 -0.24 20.58
N MET A 584 5.92 0.44 19.82
CA MET A 584 5.67 1.80 19.32
C MET A 584 4.46 1.85 18.37
N HIS A 585 4.30 0.86 17.49
CA HIS A 585 3.14 0.78 16.61
C HIS A 585 1.85 0.52 17.39
N LEU A 586 1.91 -0.40 18.37
CA LEU A 586 0.75 -0.72 19.20
C LEU A 586 0.28 0.51 20.00
N VAL A 587 1.21 1.27 20.58
CA VAL A 587 0.87 2.52 21.30
C VAL A 587 0.31 3.57 20.33
N THR A 588 0.89 3.72 19.12
CA THR A 588 0.38 4.65 18.11
C THR A 588 -1.06 4.32 17.68
N TRP A 589 -1.39 3.03 17.57
CA TRP A 589 -2.72 2.60 17.12
C TRP A 589 -3.76 2.54 18.22
N HIS A 590 -3.37 2.13 19.43
CA HIS A 590 -4.29 1.94 20.56
C HIS A 590 -4.32 3.12 21.55
N GLY A 591 -3.42 4.10 21.38
CA GLY A 591 -3.19 5.16 22.36
C GLY A 591 -2.30 4.69 23.51
N ASP A 592 -2.26 5.46 24.58
CA ASP A 592 -1.47 5.12 25.77
C ASP A 592 -2.04 3.87 26.45
N VAL A 593 -1.38 2.75 26.23
CA VAL A 593 -1.72 1.44 26.79
C VAL A 593 -0.58 0.96 27.68
N PRO A 594 -0.64 1.20 29.01
CA PRO A 594 0.43 0.81 29.94
C PRO A 594 0.83 -0.66 29.85
N ASP A 595 -0.12 -1.55 29.56
CA ASP A 595 0.12 -3.00 29.41
C ASP A 595 1.14 -3.34 28.32
N VAL A 596 1.26 -2.52 27.27
CA VAL A 596 2.24 -2.74 26.19
C VAL A 596 3.65 -2.65 26.76
N TRP A 597 3.95 -1.58 27.49
CA TRP A 597 5.26 -1.36 28.07
C TRP A 597 5.60 -2.34 29.18
N LEU A 598 4.64 -2.65 30.07
CA LEU A 598 4.80 -3.66 31.13
C LEU A 598 5.07 -5.05 30.52
N THR A 599 4.36 -5.42 29.46
CA THR A 599 4.58 -6.69 28.78
C THR A 599 5.93 -6.72 28.05
N ARG A 600 6.30 -5.63 27.38
CA ARG A 600 7.62 -5.47 26.75
C ARG A 600 8.75 -5.65 27.76
N ASP A 601 8.66 -4.99 28.92
CA ASP A 601 9.68 -5.06 29.96
C ASP A 601 9.80 -6.46 30.56
N ALA A 602 8.66 -7.14 30.76
CA ALA A 602 8.64 -8.53 31.21
C ALA A 602 9.25 -9.48 30.18
N ILE A 603 9.01 -9.29 28.87
CA ILE A 603 9.64 -10.07 27.79
C ILE A 603 11.16 -9.87 27.80
N VAL A 604 11.62 -8.63 27.86
CA VAL A 604 13.06 -8.32 27.90
C VAL A 604 13.73 -8.94 29.14
N ALA A 605 13.07 -8.86 30.29
CA ALA A 605 13.55 -9.49 31.52
C ALA A 605 13.60 -11.02 31.41
N LEU A 606 12.62 -11.66 30.76
CA LEU A 606 12.60 -13.10 30.53
C LEU A 606 13.79 -13.55 29.67
N TYR A 607 14.05 -12.86 28.54
CA TYR A 607 15.17 -13.17 27.67
C TYR A 607 16.54 -12.81 28.27
N ALA A 608 16.55 -11.97 29.29
CA ALA A 608 17.73 -11.73 30.13
C ALA A 608 17.91 -12.77 31.26
N GLY A 609 16.94 -13.70 31.43
CA GLY A 609 16.94 -14.69 32.51
C GLY A 609 16.66 -14.09 33.90
N ASN A 610 15.97 -12.94 33.96
CA ASN A 610 15.75 -12.18 35.19
C ASN A 610 14.27 -12.00 35.54
N LEU A 611 13.33 -12.60 34.80
CA LEU A 611 11.91 -12.49 35.09
C LEU A 611 11.54 -13.44 36.25
N PRO A 612 11.07 -12.91 37.39
CA PRO A 612 10.58 -13.75 38.48
C PRO A 612 9.37 -14.59 38.04
N ASP A 613 9.29 -15.83 38.55
CA ASP A 613 8.16 -16.74 38.25
C ASP A 613 7.87 -16.88 36.73
N ALA A 614 8.91 -16.93 35.88
CA ALA A 614 8.79 -16.97 34.42
C ALA A 614 7.77 -17.99 33.93
N ARG A 615 7.78 -19.21 34.49
CA ARG A 615 6.81 -20.27 34.14
C ARG A 615 5.35 -19.84 34.40
N LYS A 616 5.06 -19.25 35.56
CA LYS A 616 3.70 -18.81 35.91
C LYS A 616 3.25 -17.67 34.97
N TRP A 617 4.17 -16.75 34.68
CA TRP A 617 3.92 -15.62 33.78
C TRP A 617 3.57 -16.08 32.36
N LEU A 618 4.31 -17.06 31.82
CA LEU A 618 4.09 -17.65 30.51
C LEU A 618 2.76 -18.40 30.41
N LEU A 619 2.44 -19.22 31.41
CA LEU A 619 1.21 -20.00 31.44
C LEU A 619 -0.03 -19.11 31.57
N ALA A 620 0.04 -18.03 32.36
CA ALA A 620 -1.04 -17.05 32.51
C ALA A 620 -1.37 -16.30 31.19
N ARG A 621 -0.43 -16.26 30.24
CA ARG A 621 -0.58 -15.63 28.91
C ARG A 621 -0.80 -16.60 27.79
N ASP A 622 -1.06 -17.87 28.10
CA ASP A 622 -1.28 -18.95 27.14
C ASP A 622 -0.17 -19.09 26.09
N VAL A 623 1.08 -18.72 26.44
CA VAL A 623 2.23 -18.87 25.55
C VAL A 623 2.44 -20.34 25.23
N ARG A 624 2.48 -20.67 23.96
CA ARG A 624 2.70 -22.06 23.49
C ARG A 624 4.12 -22.30 23.00
N TYR A 625 4.72 -21.31 22.35
CA TYR A 625 6.05 -21.38 21.76
C TYR A 625 6.89 -20.22 22.26
N ILE A 626 8.14 -20.48 22.65
CA ILE A 626 9.12 -19.46 23.03
C ILE A 626 10.29 -19.62 22.08
N VAL A 627 10.51 -18.65 21.20
CA VAL A 627 11.58 -18.68 20.21
C VAL A 627 12.87 -18.19 20.85
N TRP A 628 13.93 -18.98 20.73
CA TRP A 628 15.29 -18.58 21.05
C TRP A 628 16.08 -18.49 19.76
N SER A 629 16.17 -17.29 19.23
CA SER A 629 16.71 -17.01 17.91
C SER A 629 18.24 -16.95 17.90
N VAL A 630 18.82 -16.78 16.72
CA VAL A 630 20.27 -16.52 16.57
C VAL A 630 20.70 -15.29 17.33
N ARG A 631 19.86 -14.24 17.40
CA ARG A 631 20.15 -13.01 18.15
C ARG A 631 20.17 -13.22 19.66
N ASP A 632 19.40 -14.17 20.18
CA ASP A 632 19.34 -14.48 21.60
C ASP A 632 20.47 -15.46 22.01
N ALA A 633 20.96 -16.23 21.07
CA ALA A 633 21.93 -17.31 21.29
C ALA A 633 23.26 -16.86 21.94
N HIS A 634 23.60 -15.57 21.89
CA HIS A 634 24.79 -15.03 22.55
C HIS A 634 24.72 -15.07 24.09
N ASN A 635 23.54 -15.20 24.68
CA ASN A 635 23.31 -15.19 26.14
C ASN A 635 23.06 -16.59 26.69
N ARG A 636 24.11 -17.41 26.83
CA ARG A 636 24.03 -18.78 27.30
C ARG A 636 23.53 -18.87 28.74
N GLU A 637 23.90 -17.92 29.59
CA GLU A 637 23.48 -17.91 30.99
C GLU A 637 21.97 -17.69 31.11
N ALA A 638 21.42 -16.72 30.40
CA ALA A 638 19.97 -16.49 30.33
C ALA A 638 19.24 -17.71 29.79
N TRP A 639 19.76 -18.36 28.73
CA TRP A 639 19.19 -19.60 28.21
C TRP A 639 19.13 -20.70 29.28
N SER A 640 20.23 -20.91 30.03
CA SER A 640 20.31 -21.94 31.07
C SER A 640 19.36 -21.66 32.23
N ARG A 641 19.24 -20.41 32.65
CA ARG A 641 18.29 -20.00 33.70
C ARG A 641 16.85 -20.24 33.25
N LEU A 642 16.50 -19.74 32.07
CA LEU A 642 15.16 -19.88 31.52
C LEU A 642 14.81 -21.37 31.35
N GLN A 643 15.72 -22.19 30.82
CA GLN A 643 15.52 -23.65 30.70
C GLN A 643 15.18 -24.27 32.06
N SER A 644 15.93 -23.92 33.11
CA SER A 644 15.68 -24.44 34.46
C SER A 644 14.34 -24.01 35.04
N ASP A 645 13.94 -22.74 34.77
CA ASP A 645 12.72 -22.18 35.33
C ASP A 645 11.43 -22.73 34.70
N ILE A 646 11.49 -23.14 33.43
CA ILE A 646 10.31 -23.53 32.65
C ILE A 646 10.23 -24.99 32.28
N ASP A 647 11.25 -25.82 32.53
CA ASP A 647 11.36 -27.23 32.07
C ASP A 647 10.17 -28.11 32.51
N ALA A 648 9.56 -27.82 33.65
CA ALA A 648 8.36 -28.53 34.13
C ALA A 648 7.13 -28.35 33.21
N SER A 649 7.09 -27.30 32.39
CA SER A 649 5.93 -26.95 31.55
C SER A 649 6.25 -26.88 30.08
N TYR A 650 7.53 -26.71 29.72
CA TYR A 650 8.00 -26.53 28.34
C TYR A 650 9.14 -27.50 28.02
N ALA A 651 9.09 -28.10 26.84
CA ALA A 651 10.14 -28.93 26.32
C ALA A 651 11.00 -28.17 25.30
N TRP A 652 12.32 -28.22 25.46
CA TRP A 652 13.24 -27.66 24.49
C TRP A 652 13.26 -28.48 23.20
N HIS A 653 13.10 -27.78 22.06
CA HIS A 653 13.25 -28.34 20.73
C HIS A 653 14.38 -27.56 20.02
N GLY A 654 15.58 -28.13 20.05
CA GLY A 654 16.77 -27.55 19.44
C GLY A 654 16.87 -27.89 17.96
N PHE A 655 17.19 -26.94 17.13
CA PHE A 655 17.44 -27.13 15.69
C PHE A 655 18.94 -27.21 15.37
N GLY A 656 19.77 -26.82 16.30
CA GLY A 656 21.22 -26.84 16.18
C GLY A 656 21.90 -25.73 16.97
N ASN A 657 23.14 -25.45 16.60
CA ASN A 657 23.94 -24.39 17.22
C ASN A 657 24.42 -23.43 16.15
N VAL A 658 24.45 -22.13 16.48
CA VAL A 658 25.10 -21.10 15.70
C VAL A 658 26.21 -20.51 16.55
N ALA A 659 27.44 -20.52 16.04
CA ALA A 659 28.65 -20.14 16.79
C ALA A 659 28.78 -20.84 18.17
N GLY A 660 28.37 -22.11 18.24
CA GLY A 660 28.45 -22.91 19.47
C GLY A 660 27.30 -22.67 20.47
N MET A 661 26.34 -21.82 20.13
CA MET A 661 25.22 -21.46 21.00
C MET A 661 23.91 -22.07 20.51
N PRO A 662 23.02 -22.59 21.41
CA PRO A 662 21.81 -23.26 21.03
C PRO A 662 20.81 -22.31 20.36
N VAL A 663 20.18 -22.80 19.28
CA VAL A 663 19.08 -22.12 18.59
C VAL A 663 17.90 -23.10 18.52
N GLY A 664 16.73 -22.63 18.87
CA GLY A 664 15.54 -23.47 18.91
C GLY A 664 14.34 -22.78 19.52
N LEU A 665 13.42 -23.58 20.00
CA LEU A 665 12.24 -23.08 20.70
C LEU A 665 11.81 -24.02 21.82
N TRP A 666 11.19 -23.45 22.84
CA TRP A 666 10.49 -24.23 23.83
C TRP A 666 9.03 -24.38 23.42
N VAL A 667 8.52 -25.60 23.52
CA VAL A 667 7.12 -25.94 23.23
C VAL A 667 6.42 -26.34 24.52
N ARG A 668 5.25 -25.77 24.78
CA ARG A 668 4.44 -26.14 25.93
C ARG A 668 4.04 -27.61 25.84
N ARG A 669 4.22 -28.34 26.97
CA ARG A 669 3.89 -29.77 27.11
C ARG A 669 2.39 -30.05 27.13
#